data_dc7508d5a55a0a79415e4869ee383a54
#
_entry.id   dc7508d5a55a0a79415e4869ee383a54
#
_cell.length_a   1.000
_cell.length_b   1.000
_cell.length_c   1.000
_cell.angle_alpha   90.00
_cell.angle_beta   90.00
_cell.angle_gamma   90.00
#
_symmetry.space_group_name_H-M   'P 1'
#
loop_
_entity.id
_entity.type
_entity.pdbx_description
1 polymer ?
#
loop_
_entity_poly.entity_id
_entity_poly.type
_entity_poly.pdbx_seq_one_letter_code
_entity_poly.pdbx_strand_id
1 'polypeptide(L)'
;MPTLEELVSHPPQLPVTRALGDIAAATRPGGCAVITAPPGTGKTTLLPPAVAVALARHDASAGRVLVTQPRRVAARAAARRIARLLGEEVGGQVGYSVRGDSRVSERTRVEMVTPGVALRRLQRDPELPGVSALIVDEFHERDLDSDLALAFALDARSALRDDLFVALTSATLEASRTVDFLRASTGEEPALVDIPGDIFPLELRYAPPPRGVEAVGAIGNERVGVRREYLAHVARTVEDTVASTDGSVLVFLPGVGEIETVRSNLHLGDIPVLTLHGQLSAAEQDRALSPASGRRVILSTSIAESSLTVPGVSVVVDAGLAREPRFDAGRSLSSLVTVPAALARLEQRAGRAARTGPGIAVRVMDSVDVARRPAQSAPGIATQDLTDARLQVASWGTPVEELALLDAPPAGTWEAAGQRLSSLGAIDEAGAATTLGRTLASLPLDPPLGRALLASSAILGASKAARFVSLLSEDVRAPGADLGALERRLGRGSASDAGVGKAQAARVKETRARLERLAQRLPASASEGALASVVTERQAGSRTREDELALTCALAYPEWIARRRPGSMAYILAGGVGAELPQGSPLEGQEWLAVASIDRAPASRHARILAAVPLAEEDALAAGAALLATRTQASIENGALRATRTRTLGAIPLKAAPASSLSKEEATALVAEHLAAHGLGDLGWGKEASSLRERMRVLHEVLGEPWPDVSDEALARTADQWLLPWAKRIANGASLNKVSMLDALRSMLPWPQAARLDELAPEKMPIPSGGTRPIDWSGPHPVLTLRVQQAFGWTDTPRLVDGRVPLVLHLTDPAGRPAAVTSDLTSFWAGPYRDVRAQLRGRYPKHPWPEDPLHAEPTNRAKRRG
;
A
#
# COMPACT_ATOMS: atom_id res chain seq x y z
N MET A 1 -9.82 31.21 42.62
CA MET A 1 -10.07 30.63 41.28
C MET A 1 -10.67 29.27 41.50
N PRO A 2 -11.76 28.92 40.81
CA PRO A 2 -12.35 27.61 40.94
C PRO A 2 -11.34 26.49 40.66
N THR A 3 -11.45 25.41 41.42
CA THR A 3 -10.63 24.20 41.19
C THR A 3 -11.36 23.25 40.25
N LEU A 4 -10.66 22.22 39.75
CA LEU A 4 -11.31 21.13 38.97
C LEU A 4 -12.40 20.45 39.80
N GLU A 5 -12.20 20.34 41.08
CA GLU A 5 -13.13 19.74 42.02
C GLU A 5 -14.41 20.57 42.17
N GLU A 6 -14.27 21.90 42.26
CA GLU A 6 -15.40 22.83 42.26
C GLU A 6 -16.16 22.82 40.93
N LEU A 7 -15.44 22.75 39.81
CA LEU A 7 -16.07 22.63 38.46
C LEU A 7 -16.90 21.34 38.33
N VAL A 8 -16.42 20.21 38.88
CA VAL A 8 -17.12 18.94 38.83
C VAL A 8 -18.27 18.89 39.82
N SER A 9 -18.14 19.55 40.99
CA SER A 9 -19.18 19.63 42.03
C SER A 9 -20.30 20.61 41.65
N HIS A 10 -19.97 21.66 40.92
CA HIS A 10 -20.91 22.69 40.45
C HIS A 10 -20.77 22.89 38.92
N PRO A 11 -21.12 21.85 38.16
CA PRO A 11 -20.89 21.87 36.71
C PRO A 11 -21.86 22.81 35.99
N PRO A 12 -21.46 23.36 34.85
CA PRO A 12 -22.41 24.03 33.94
C PRO A 12 -23.48 23.07 33.46
N GLN A 13 -24.64 23.61 33.12
CA GLN A 13 -25.76 22.80 32.60
C GLN A 13 -25.41 22.22 31.22
N LEU A 14 -24.87 21.02 31.20
CA LEU A 14 -24.54 20.25 30.02
C LEU A 14 -25.10 18.82 30.19
N PRO A 15 -25.49 18.13 29.13
CA PRO A 15 -26.03 16.76 29.23
C PRO A 15 -25.11 15.78 29.98
N VAL A 16 -23.78 15.89 29.78
CA VAL A 16 -22.77 15.07 30.49
C VAL A 16 -22.85 15.18 32.01
N THR A 17 -23.41 16.24 32.54
CA THR A 17 -23.56 16.46 34.01
C THR A 17 -24.38 15.32 34.65
N ARG A 18 -25.33 14.74 33.92
CA ARG A 18 -26.17 13.64 34.39
C ARG A 18 -25.39 12.34 34.61
N ALA A 19 -24.25 12.19 33.92
CA ALA A 19 -23.41 10.98 33.96
C ALA A 19 -22.12 11.17 34.80
N LEU A 20 -21.92 12.31 35.48
CA LEU A 20 -20.69 12.54 36.26
C LEU A 20 -20.50 11.52 37.38
N GLY A 21 -21.58 11.04 38.00
CA GLY A 21 -21.55 9.96 38.98
C GLY A 21 -21.05 8.64 38.39
N ASP A 22 -21.58 8.26 37.22
CA ASP A 22 -21.19 7.03 36.53
C ASP A 22 -19.74 7.10 36.01
N ILE A 23 -19.32 8.29 35.51
CA ILE A 23 -17.93 8.54 35.12
C ILE A 23 -17.01 8.36 36.32
N ALA A 24 -17.37 8.93 37.49
CA ALA A 24 -16.55 8.80 38.69
C ALA A 24 -16.49 7.34 39.16
N ALA A 25 -17.60 6.61 39.12
CA ALA A 25 -17.66 5.19 39.47
C ALA A 25 -16.84 4.30 38.52
N ALA A 26 -16.83 4.64 37.23
CA ALA A 26 -16.07 3.94 36.19
C ALA A 26 -14.56 4.23 36.27
N THR A 27 -14.17 5.34 36.89
CA THR A 27 -12.77 5.81 36.94
C THR A 27 -12.05 5.25 38.16
N ARG A 28 -11.12 4.34 37.94
CA ARG A 28 -10.24 3.76 38.97
C ARG A 28 -8.83 3.56 38.41
N PRO A 29 -7.78 3.60 39.23
CA PRO A 29 -6.44 3.23 38.79
C PRO A 29 -6.45 1.86 38.14
N GLY A 30 -5.76 1.72 36.98
CA GLY A 30 -5.69 0.50 36.20
C GLY A 30 -6.99 0.12 35.51
N GLY A 31 -8.09 0.86 35.61
CA GLY A 31 -9.35 0.53 34.95
C GLY A 31 -9.39 0.92 33.48
N CYS A 32 -10.38 0.37 32.75
CA CYS A 32 -10.72 0.78 31.38
C CYS A 32 -12.18 1.19 31.29
N ALA A 33 -12.48 2.19 30.46
CA ALA A 33 -13.85 2.64 30.22
C ALA A 33 -14.11 2.97 28.74
N VAL A 34 -15.33 2.68 28.30
CA VAL A 34 -15.89 3.16 27.03
C VAL A 34 -17.00 4.14 27.35
N ILE A 35 -16.91 5.35 26.83
CA ILE A 35 -17.85 6.43 27.10
C ILE A 35 -18.54 6.81 25.80
N THR A 36 -19.81 6.52 25.70
CA THR A 36 -20.65 6.87 24.57
C THR A 36 -21.39 8.18 24.83
N ALA A 37 -21.41 9.03 23.84
CA ALA A 37 -22.10 10.30 23.98
C ALA A 37 -22.48 10.86 22.60
N PRO A 38 -23.69 11.35 22.42
CA PRO A 38 -24.04 12.14 21.25
C PRO A 38 -23.16 13.40 21.14
N PRO A 39 -22.97 13.93 19.93
CA PRO A 39 -22.24 15.17 19.75
C PRO A 39 -22.91 16.34 20.52
N GLY A 40 -22.11 17.16 21.21
CA GLY A 40 -22.62 18.34 21.90
C GLY A 40 -22.98 18.16 23.37
N THR A 41 -22.92 16.95 23.89
CA THR A 41 -23.20 16.65 25.30
C THR A 41 -22.24 17.29 26.30
N GLY A 42 -21.10 17.85 25.84
CA GLY A 42 -20.08 18.42 26.72
C GLY A 42 -19.05 17.41 27.22
N LYS A 43 -19.01 16.18 26.67
CA LYS A 43 -18.04 15.14 27.04
C LYS A 43 -16.60 15.67 27.09
N THR A 44 -16.08 16.28 26.04
CA THR A 44 -14.73 16.83 25.95
C THR A 44 -14.47 17.94 26.98
N THR A 45 -15.53 18.59 27.51
CA THR A 45 -15.42 19.70 28.49
C THR A 45 -15.36 19.20 29.93
N LEU A 46 -16.21 18.23 30.31
CA LEU A 46 -16.33 17.81 31.72
C LEU A 46 -15.78 16.42 32.02
N LEU A 47 -15.70 15.52 31.04
CA LEU A 47 -15.12 14.19 31.24
C LEU A 47 -13.68 14.23 31.74
N PRO A 48 -12.72 15.00 31.11
CA PRO A 48 -11.35 15.03 31.60
C PRO A 48 -11.22 15.60 33.03
N PRO A 49 -11.88 16.72 33.42
CA PRO A 49 -11.96 17.16 34.80
C PRO A 49 -12.52 16.12 35.76
N ALA A 50 -13.63 15.42 35.37
CA ALA A 50 -14.24 14.41 36.24
C ALA A 50 -13.30 13.23 36.48
N VAL A 51 -12.59 12.74 35.45
CA VAL A 51 -11.58 11.67 35.56
C VAL A 51 -10.42 12.15 36.45
N ALA A 52 -9.93 13.38 36.27
CA ALA A 52 -8.85 13.94 37.12
C ALA A 52 -9.23 14.01 38.60
N VAL A 53 -10.46 14.44 38.87
CA VAL A 53 -10.98 14.53 40.27
C VAL A 53 -11.21 13.13 40.85
N ALA A 54 -11.76 12.19 40.07
CA ALA A 54 -12.00 10.82 40.51
C ALA A 54 -10.68 10.12 40.86
N LEU A 55 -9.65 10.19 39.99
CA LEU A 55 -8.33 9.60 40.28
C LEU A 55 -7.67 10.25 41.50
N ALA A 56 -7.78 11.57 41.67
CA ALA A 56 -7.24 12.26 42.82
C ALA A 56 -7.90 11.86 44.16
N ARG A 57 -9.13 11.34 44.14
CA ARG A 57 -9.79 10.75 45.30
C ARG A 57 -9.25 9.38 45.67
N HIS A 58 -8.77 8.61 44.70
CA HIS A 58 -8.08 7.33 44.95
C HIS A 58 -6.66 7.54 45.43
N ASP A 59 -5.95 8.48 44.82
CA ASP A 59 -4.58 8.85 45.16
C ASP A 59 -4.37 10.35 44.97
N ALA A 60 -4.11 11.07 46.09
CA ALA A 60 -3.87 12.52 46.06
C ALA A 60 -2.63 12.93 45.23
N SER A 61 -1.71 11.99 44.99
CA SER A 61 -0.54 12.16 44.11
C SER A 61 -0.81 11.86 42.62
N ALA A 62 -2.07 11.50 42.28
CA ALA A 62 -2.43 11.18 40.89
C ALA A 62 -1.94 12.26 39.94
N GLY A 63 -1.33 11.80 38.82
CA GLY A 63 -0.74 12.62 37.78
C GLY A 63 -1.77 13.30 36.87
N ARG A 64 -1.32 13.67 35.69
CA ARG A 64 -2.17 14.33 34.67
C ARG A 64 -3.11 13.32 34.00
N VAL A 65 -4.24 13.85 33.56
CA VAL A 65 -5.09 13.23 32.59
C VAL A 65 -4.69 13.74 31.21
N LEU A 66 -4.17 12.84 30.36
CA LEU A 66 -3.80 13.12 28.98
C LEU A 66 -4.99 12.80 28.07
N VAL A 67 -5.42 13.78 27.26
CA VAL A 67 -6.60 13.63 26.40
C VAL A 67 -6.22 13.85 24.94
N THR A 68 -6.37 12.83 24.11
CA THR A 68 -6.08 13.00 22.69
C THR A 68 -7.24 13.66 21.96
N GLN A 69 -6.91 14.57 21.05
CA GLN A 69 -7.84 15.23 20.13
C GLN A 69 -7.30 15.11 18.71
N PRO A 70 -8.07 14.58 17.73
CA PRO A 70 -7.57 14.36 16.37
C PRO A 70 -7.04 15.63 15.68
N ARG A 71 -7.50 16.80 16.13
CA ARG A 71 -7.19 18.09 15.47
C ARG A 71 -6.61 19.10 16.42
N ARG A 72 -5.50 19.75 16.00
CA ARG A 72 -4.83 20.81 16.78
C ARG A 72 -5.76 21.92 17.25
N VAL A 73 -6.68 22.33 16.35
CA VAL A 73 -7.66 23.38 16.67
C VAL A 73 -8.61 22.93 17.78
N ALA A 74 -9.06 21.69 17.73
CA ALA A 74 -9.94 21.10 18.73
C ALA A 74 -9.26 21.01 20.09
N ALA A 75 -8.01 20.52 20.15
CA ALA A 75 -7.24 20.47 21.40
C ALA A 75 -7.10 21.84 22.06
N ARG A 76 -6.74 22.85 21.29
CA ARG A 76 -6.65 24.23 21.79
C ARG A 76 -8.00 24.79 22.26
N ALA A 77 -9.06 24.55 21.48
CA ALA A 77 -10.40 25.04 21.81
C ALA A 77 -10.95 24.38 23.07
N ALA A 78 -10.76 23.06 23.22
CA ALA A 78 -11.15 22.31 24.40
C ALA A 78 -10.41 22.81 25.65
N ALA A 79 -9.08 22.96 25.61
CA ALA A 79 -8.29 23.48 26.70
C ALA A 79 -8.73 24.89 27.09
N ARG A 80 -8.92 25.81 26.13
CA ARG A 80 -9.42 27.18 26.38
C ARG A 80 -10.83 27.17 26.97
N ARG A 81 -11.71 26.26 26.54
CA ARG A 81 -13.07 26.15 27.07
C ARG A 81 -13.07 25.77 28.55
N ILE A 82 -12.29 24.75 28.92
CA ILE A 82 -12.22 24.30 30.32
C ILE A 82 -11.52 25.34 31.18
N ALA A 83 -10.39 25.91 30.74
CA ALA A 83 -9.69 26.98 31.46
C ALA A 83 -10.61 28.19 31.74
N ARG A 84 -11.44 28.59 30.74
CA ARG A 84 -12.42 29.66 30.93
C ARG A 84 -13.48 29.33 31.99
N LEU A 85 -13.92 28.08 32.10
CA LEU A 85 -14.85 27.63 33.11
C LEU A 85 -14.21 27.68 34.50
N LEU A 86 -12.89 27.52 34.60
CA LEU A 86 -12.10 27.66 35.81
C LEU A 86 -11.69 29.10 36.09
N GLY A 87 -12.05 30.07 35.24
CA GLY A 87 -11.65 31.45 35.37
C GLY A 87 -10.14 31.68 35.30
N GLU A 88 -9.42 30.79 34.59
CA GLU A 88 -7.96 30.88 34.42
C GLU A 88 -7.53 30.91 32.94
N GLU A 89 -6.27 31.29 32.71
CA GLU A 89 -5.66 31.16 31.41
C GLU A 89 -5.17 29.73 31.17
N VAL A 90 -5.08 29.35 29.90
CA VAL A 90 -4.55 28.04 29.49
C VAL A 90 -3.07 27.92 29.90
N GLY A 91 -2.71 26.79 30.50
CA GLY A 91 -1.40 26.51 31.09
C GLY A 91 -1.42 26.50 32.63
N GLY A 92 -2.58 26.82 33.25
CA GLY A 92 -2.85 26.57 34.67
C GLY A 92 -3.17 25.08 34.93
N GLN A 93 -4.33 24.83 35.56
CA GLN A 93 -4.80 23.45 35.81
C GLN A 93 -5.11 22.69 34.48
N VAL A 94 -5.42 23.44 33.43
CA VAL A 94 -5.69 22.88 32.08
C VAL A 94 -4.73 23.45 31.06
N GLY A 95 -4.10 22.57 30.32
CA GLY A 95 -3.14 22.92 29.29
C GLY A 95 -3.37 22.18 28.00
N TYR A 96 -2.54 22.48 27.02
CA TYR A 96 -2.47 21.68 25.77
C TYR A 96 -1.03 21.55 25.26
N SER A 97 -0.78 20.48 24.52
CA SER A 97 0.42 20.32 23.73
C SER A 97 0.06 19.77 22.35
N VAL A 98 0.38 20.54 21.32
CA VAL A 98 0.21 20.17 19.92
C VAL A 98 1.51 20.40 19.17
N ARG A 99 1.65 19.86 17.97
CA ARG A 99 2.87 20.02 17.17
C ARG A 99 3.25 21.51 17.04
N GLY A 100 4.35 21.89 17.68
CA GLY A 100 4.93 23.22 17.59
C GLY A 100 4.38 24.25 18.59
N ASP A 101 3.37 23.91 19.37
CA ASP A 101 2.79 24.85 20.36
C ASP A 101 2.37 24.09 21.61
N SER A 102 2.79 24.57 22.76
CA SER A 102 2.47 23.97 24.09
C SER A 102 2.28 25.04 25.13
N ARG A 103 1.22 24.85 25.92
CA ARG A 103 0.94 25.68 27.09
C ARG A 103 0.56 24.79 28.25
N VAL A 104 1.55 24.42 29.02
CA VAL A 104 1.45 23.58 30.22
C VAL A 104 2.38 24.09 31.30
N SER A 105 2.07 23.80 32.56
CA SER A 105 2.90 24.05 33.72
C SER A 105 2.90 22.84 34.64
N GLU A 106 3.62 22.90 35.75
CA GLU A 106 3.59 21.90 36.82
C GLU A 106 2.20 21.74 37.45
N ARG A 107 1.40 22.80 37.40
CA ARG A 107 0.02 22.81 37.92
C ARG A 107 -0.98 22.12 36.97
N THR A 108 -0.58 21.78 35.75
CA THR A 108 -1.49 21.21 34.74
C THR A 108 -1.89 19.80 35.15
N ARG A 109 -3.20 19.58 35.32
CA ARG A 109 -3.83 18.32 35.72
C ARG A 109 -4.58 17.67 34.52
N VAL A 110 -5.06 18.47 33.60
CA VAL A 110 -5.70 18.04 32.36
C VAL A 110 -4.91 18.61 31.19
N GLU A 111 -4.43 17.77 30.33
CA GLU A 111 -3.66 18.17 29.16
C GLU A 111 -4.26 17.64 27.88
N MET A 112 -4.70 18.56 27.01
CA MET A 112 -5.20 18.23 25.67
C MET A 112 -4.04 18.08 24.71
N VAL A 113 -3.93 16.93 24.03
CA VAL A 113 -2.84 16.65 23.08
C VAL A 113 -3.38 16.17 21.75
N THR A 114 -2.57 16.23 20.67
CA THR A 114 -2.88 15.47 19.46
C THR A 114 -2.37 14.03 19.59
N PRO A 115 -2.98 13.04 18.92
CA PRO A 115 -2.59 11.64 19.00
C PRO A 115 -1.09 11.43 18.76
N GLY A 116 -0.52 12.04 17.72
CA GLY A 116 0.91 11.95 17.45
C GLY A 116 1.81 12.61 18.53
N VAL A 117 1.29 13.46 19.44
CA VAL A 117 2.03 13.93 20.63
C VAL A 117 1.98 12.87 21.73
N ALA A 118 0.83 12.24 21.94
CA ALA A 118 0.69 11.12 22.88
C ALA A 118 1.59 9.95 22.48
N LEU A 119 1.56 9.56 21.20
CA LEU A 119 2.39 8.51 20.63
C LEU A 119 3.89 8.76 20.87
N ARG A 120 4.37 9.96 20.58
CA ARG A 120 5.80 10.31 20.83
C ARG A 120 6.17 10.36 22.30
N ARG A 121 5.23 10.66 23.22
CA ARG A 121 5.51 10.56 24.65
C ARG A 121 5.68 9.12 25.08
N LEU A 122 4.80 8.22 24.63
CA LEU A 122 4.91 6.79 24.84
C LEU A 122 6.23 6.24 24.30
N GLN A 123 6.60 6.60 23.07
CA GLN A 123 7.88 6.21 22.46
C GLN A 123 9.10 6.69 23.24
N ARG A 124 9.02 7.89 23.80
CA ARG A 124 10.12 8.46 24.56
C ARG A 124 10.26 7.81 25.95
N ASP A 125 9.15 7.53 26.58
CA ASP A 125 9.08 6.94 27.91
C ASP A 125 7.75 6.18 28.04
N PRO A 126 7.78 4.85 27.91
CA PRO A 126 6.59 4.01 28.02
C PRO A 126 5.91 4.08 29.40
N GLU A 127 6.66 4.42 30.45
CA GLU A 127 6.10 4.57 31.79
C GLU A 127 5.22 5.81 31.92
N LEU A 128 5.28 6.77 30.99
CA LEU A 128 4.50 8.03 31.03
C LEU A 128 4.55 8.72 32.41
N PRO A 129 5.71 9.11 32.92
CA PRO A 129 5.84 9.65 34.29
C PRO A 129 4.94 10.87 34.47
N GLY A 130 4.22 10.88 35.60
CA GLY A 130 3.27 11.94 35.91
C GLY A 130 1.97 11.95 35.11
N VAL A 131 1.64 10.87 34.42
CA VAL A 131 0.35 10.63 33.74
C VAL A 131 -0.36 9.47 34.43
N SER A 132 -1.60 9.69 34.89
CA SER A 132 -2.42 8.65 35.55
C SER A 132 -3.59 8.19 34.64
N ALA A 133 -3.89 8.92 33.59
CA ALA A 133 -4.94 8.54 32.66
C ALA A 133 -4.62 8.97 31.23
N LEU A 134 -5.00 8.10 30.28
CA LEU A 134 -5.10 8.42 28.85
C LEU A 134 -6.56 8.31 28.39
N ILE A 135 -7.09 9.42 27.89
CA ILE A 135 -8.42 9.46 27.26
C ILE A 135 -8.21 9.62 25.76
N VAL A 136 -8.63 8.63 24.97
CA VAL A 136 -8.65 8.74 23.51
C VAL A 136 -10.02 9.26 23.08
N ASP A 137 -10.08 10.57 22.81
CA ASP A 137 -11.33 11.23 22.42
C ASP A 137 -11.57 11.08 20.91
N GLU A 138 -12.84 10.98 20.53
CA GLU A 138 -13.30 10.78 19.15
C GLU A 138 -12.70 9.50 18.49
N PHE A 139 -12.55 8.42 19.25
CA PHE A 139 -11.94 7.16 18.78
C PHE A 139 -12.60 6.60 17.52
N HIS A 140 -13.89 6.86 17.31
CA HIS A 140 -14.63 6.48 16.12
C HIS A 140 -14.12 7.14 14.82
N GLU A 141 -13.30 8.21 14.88
CA GLU A 141 -12.64 8.76 13.68
C GLU A 141 -11.57 7.80 13.13
N ARG A 142 -11.12 6.80 13.91
CA ARG A 142 -10.17 5.75 13.53
C ARG A 142 -8.92 6.31 12.87
N ASP A 143 -8.40 7.40 13.47
CA ASP A 143 -7.13 8.00 13.09
C ASP A 143 -5.95 7.07 13.44
N LEU A 144 -4.99 6.91 12.53
CA LEU A 144 -3.88 5.97 12.67
C LEU A 144 -3.04 6.21 13.93
N ASP A 145 -2.70 7.49 14.21
CA ASP A 145 -1.91 7.83 15.40
C ASP A 145 -2.70 7.53 16.68
N SER A 146 -4.03 7.67 16.67
CA SER A 146 -4.90 7.33 17.81
C SER A 146 -4.93 5.84 18.07
N ASP A 147 -5.05 5.02 17.01
CA ASP A 147 -5.04 3.57 17.10
C ASP A 147 -3.68 3.08 17.65
N LEU A 148 -2.56 3.63 17.17
CA LEU A 148 -1.22 3.30 17.68
C LEU A 148 -0.99 3.78 19.12
N ALA A 149 -1.42 5.01 19.46
CA ALA A 149 -1.25 5.53 20.82
C ALA A 149 -2.04 4.70 21.84
N LEU A 150 -3.23 4.20 21.46
CA LEU A 150 -4.00 3.27 22.26
C LEU A 150 -3.28 1.93 22.39
N ALA A 151 -2.81 1.34 21.29
CA ALA A 151 -2.12 0.05 21.31
C ALA A 151 -0.88 0.09 22.21
N PHE A 152 -0.05 1.13 22.10
CA PHE A 152 1.14 1.32 22.95
C PHE A 152 0.78 1.58 24.41
N ALA A 153 -0.29 2.33 24.67
CA ALA A 153 -0.74 2.56 26.04
C ALA A 153 -1.27 1.27 26.71
N LEU A 154 -1.97 0.40 25.94
CA LEU A 154 -2.43 -0.89 26.44
C LEU A 154 -1.26 -1.85 26.68
N ASP A 155 -0.27 -1.84 25.80
CA ASP A 155 0.95 -2.64 25.94
C ASP A 155 1.78 -2.17 27.15
N ALA A 156 2.02 -0.87 27.28
CA ALA A 156 2.67 -0.27 28.46
C ALA A 156 1.89 -0.54 29.75
N ARG A 157 0.55 -0.49 29.71
CA ARG A 157 -0.29 -0.81 30.86
C ARG A 157 -0.10 -2.28 31.28
N SER A 158 -0.06 -3.19 30.35
CA SER A 158 0.10 -4.61 30.66
C SER A 158 1.48 -4.96 31.26
N ALA A 159 2.53 -4.25 30.83
CA ALA A 159 3.91 -4.59 31.17
C ALA A 159 4.53 -3.71 32.27
N LEU A 160 4.14 -2.43 32.37
CA LEU A 160 4.85 -1.42 33.16
C LEU A 160 3.93 -0.56 34.06
N ARG A 161 2.66 -0.35 33.64
CA ARG A 161 1.77 0.65 34.24
C ARG A 161 0.38 0.08 34.47
N ASP A 162 0.29 -0.91 35.35
CA ASP A 162 -0.97 -1.55 35.77
C ASP A 162 -1.95 -0.56 36.44
N ASP A 163 -1.44 0.61 36.86
CA ASP A 163 -2.20 1.72 37.42
C ASP A 163 -2.83 2.68 36.37
N LEU A 164 -2.38 2.63 35.08
CA LEU A 164 -2.82 3.59 34.08
C LEU A 164 -4.31 3.39 33.73
N PHE A 165 -5.13 4.40 33.95
CA PHE A 165 -6.52 4.41 33.50
C PHE A 165 -6.60 4.75 32.02
N VAL A 166 -7.33 3.93 31.23
CA VAL A 166 -7.53 4.14 29.81
C VAL A 166 -9.02 4.28 29.49
N ALA A 167 -9.40 5.39 28.87
CA ALA A 167 -10.77 5.61 28.43
C ALA A 167 -10.87 5.93 26.94
N LEU A 168 -11.85 5.34 26.26
CA LEU A 168 -12.18 5.62 24.87
C LEU A 168 -13.50 6.36 24.81
N THR A 169 -13.56 7.46 24.06
CA THR A 169 -14.85 8.12 23.83
C THR A 169 -15.29 7.92 22.40
N SER A 170 -16.58 7.66 22.22
CA SER A 170 -17.19 7.47 20.91
C SER A 170 -18.53 8.20 20.82
N ALA A 171 -18.85 8.72 19.65
CA ALA A 171 -20.15 9.33 19.35
C ALA A 171 -21.14 8.35 18.71
N THR A 172 -20.77 7.10 18.46
CA THR A 172 -21.47 6.20 17.56
C THR A 172 -21.81 4.83 18.15
N LEU A 173 -22.60 4.10 17.37
CA LEU A 173 -23.10 2.74 17.59
C LEU A 173 -22.02 1.63 17.70
N GLU A 174 -20.73 1.95 17.63
CA GLU A 174 -19.63 0.97 17.72
C GLU A 174 -19.18 0.67 19.17
N ALA A 175 -19.96 1.09 20.16
CA ALA A 175 -19.60 0.87 21.56
C ALA A 175 -19.36 -0.61 21.90
N SER A 176 -20.18 -1.51 21.40
CA SER A 176 -20.05 -2.96 21.62
C SER A 176 -18.72 -3.50 21.09
N ARG A 177 -18.35 -3.16 19.84
CA ARG A 177 -17.07 -3.55 19.25
C ARG A 177 -15.87 -3.02 20.03
N THR A 178 -15.97 -1.77 20.52
CA THR A 178 -14.91 -1.15 21.31
C THR A 178 -14.80 -1.78 22.70
N VAL A 179 -15.92 -2.12 23.35
CA VAL A 179 -15.96 -2.86 24.60
C VAL A 179 -15.37 -4.25 24.45
N ASP A 180 -15.76 -4.99 23.42
CA ASP A 180 -15.25 -6.32 23.13
C ASP A 180 -13.73 -6.29 22.85
N PHE A 181 -13.27 -5.27 22.13
CA PHE A 181 -11.84 -5.04 21.86
C PHE A 181 -11.07 -4.80 23.17
N LEU A 182 -11.52 -3.87 24.02
CA LEU A 182 -10.84 -3.60 25.30
C LEU A 182 -10.87 -4.83 26.20
N ARG A 183 -12.00 -5.54 26.29
CA ARG A 183 -12.09 -6.78 27.05
C ARG A 183 -11.08 -7.82 26.59
N ALA A 184 -10.96 -8.01 25.28
CA ALA A 184 -10.01 -8.96 24.71
C ALA A 184 -8.55 -8.54 24.96
N SER A 185 -8.28 -7.23 24.89
CA SER A 185 -6.92 -6.68 25.03
C SER A 185 -6.44 -6.58 26.47
N THR A 186 -7.34 -6.42 27.44
CA THR A 186 -6.98 -6.19 28.85
C THR A 186 -7.31 -7.38 29.75
N GLY A 187 -8.14 -8.31 29.30
CA GLY A 187 -8.66 -9.39 30.12
C GLY A 187 -9.70 -8.95 31.17
N GLU A 188 -10.05 -7.67 31.21
CA GLU A 188 -10.98 -7.08 32.17
C GLU A 188 -12.25 -6.58 31.47
N GLU A 189 -13.37 -6.53 32.19
CA GLU A 189 -14.61 -5.92 31.70
C GLU A 189 -14.49 -4.39 31.77
N PRO A 190 -14.44 -3.67 30.63
CA PRO A 190 -14.39 -2.22 30.65
C PRO A 190 -15.73 -1.64 31.12
N ALA A 191 -15.68 -0.56 31.90
CA ALA A 191 -16.89 0.14 32.29
C ALA A 191 -17.52 0.82 31.06
N LEU A 192 -18.81 0.61 30.85
CA LEU A 192 -19.57 1.31 29.80
C LEU A 192 -20.38 2.44 30.44
N VAL A 193 -20.11 3.67 30.04
CA VAL A 193 -20.85 4.86 30.47
C VAL A 193 -21.54 5.49 29.28
N ASP A 194 -22.87 5.49 29.31
CA ASP A 194 -23.68 6.14 28.27
C ASP A 194 -24.15 7.51 28.75
N ILE A 195 -23.72 8.55 28.05
CA ILE A 195 -24.09 9.93 28.35
C ILE A 195 -25.34 10.28 27.55
N PRO A 196 -26.48 10.46 28.19
CA PRO A 196 -27.68 10.84 27.49
C PRO A 196 -27.54 12.21 26.84
N GLY A 197 -27.96 12.34 25.60
CA GLY A 197 -27.99 13.61 24.88
C GLY A 197 -29.40 14.14 24.78
N ASP A 198 -29.58 15.45 24.92
CA ASP A 198 -30.83 16.10 24.53
C ASP A 198 -30.81 16.19 22.99
N ILE A 199 -31.54 15.31 22.34
CA ILE A 199 -31.67 15.30 20.88
C ILE A 199 -32.82 16.22 20.49
N PHE A 200 -32.45 17.38 19.92
CA PHE A 200 -33.47 18.24 19.35
C PHE A 200 -33.99 17.66 18.02
N PRO A 201 -35.24 17.95 17.66
CA PRO A 201 -35.79 17.53 16.37
C PRO A 201 -34.92 17.96 15.20
N LEU A 202 -34.59 17.01 14.32
CA LEU A 202 -33.82 17.23 13.11
C LEU A 202 -34.66 16.85 11.89
N GLU A 203 -34.96 17.83 11.07
CA GLU A 203 -35.61 17.63 9.78
C GLU A 203 -34.59 17.32 8.71
N LEU A 204 -34.72 16.15 8.07
CA LEU A 204 -33.87 15.75 6.95
C LEU A 204 -34.55 16.06 5.63
N ARG A 205 -33.89 16.84 4.79
CA ARG A 205 -34.30 17.17 3.41
C ARG A 205 -33.31 16.63 2.40
N TYR A 206 -33.77 16.32 1.21
CA TYR A 206 -32.97 15.84 0.10
C TYR A 206 -33.07 16.77 -1.09
N ALA A 207 -31.92 17.13 -1.67
CA ALA A 207 -31.84 17.98 -2.85
C ALA A 207 -30.95 17.29 -3.91
N PRO A 208 -31.46 16.24 -4.58
CA PRO A 208 -30.66 15.48 -5.54
C PRO A 208 -30.27 16.38 -6.72
N PRO A 209 -29.08 16.19 -7.29
CA PRO A 209 -28.65 16.90 -8.49
C PRO A 209 -29.56 16.53 -9.68
N PRO A 210 -29.66 17.39 -10.70
CA PRO A 210 -30.37 17.07 -11.92
C PRO A 210 -29.87 15.79 -12.57
N ARG A 211 -30.75 15.07 -13.31
CA ARG A 211 -30.39 13.84 -14.00
C ARG A 211 -29.15 14.04 -14.89
N GLY A 212 -28.17 13.13 -14.78
CA GLY A 212 -26.93 13.18 -15.54
C GLY A 212 -25.82 14.04 -14.90
N VAL A 213 -26.07 14.72 -13.80
CA VAL A 213 -25.05 15.43 -13.03
C VAL A 213 -24.52 14.52 -11.92
N GLU A 214 -23.36 13.94 -12.16
CA GLU A 214 -22.63 13.15 -11.16
C GLU A 214 -21.81 14.07 -10.26
N ALA A 215 -21.72 13.74 -8.97
CA ALA A 215 -20.95 14.51 -8.00
C ALA A 215 -19.43 14.42 -8.28
N VAL A 216 -18.93 13.23 -8.61
CA VAL A 216 -17.52 12.96 -8.88
C VAL A 216 -17.39 12.33 -10.26
N GLY A 217 -16.48 12.81 -11.06
CA GLY A 217 -16.24 12.28 -12.40
C GLY A 217 -14.97 12.87 -13.03
N ALA A 218 -14.75 12.59 -14.31
CA ALA A 218 -13.62 13.13 -15.04
C ALA A 218 -13.71 14.66 -15.15
N ILE A 219 -12.64 15.34 -14.77
CA ILE A 219 -12.45 16.77 -14.97
C ILE A 219 -11.33 16.94 -16.00
N GLY A 220 -11.72 17.35 -17.24
CA GLY A 220 -10.79 17.35 -18.37
C GLY A 220 -10.36 15.93 -18.74
N ASN A 221 -9.24 15.79 -19.43
CA ASN A 221 -8.82 14.49 -20.00
C ASN A 221 -8.20 13.51 -18.99
N GLU A 222 -7.88 13.91 -17.73
CA GLU A 222 -7.02 13.08 -16.87
C GLU A 222 -7.32 13.12 -15.36
N ARG A 223 -8.25 13.94 -14.89
CA ARG A 223 -8.50 14.07 -13.44
C ARG A 223 -9.90 13.58 -13.07
N VAL A 224 -9.97 12.80 -11.99
CA VAL A 224 -11.23 12.52 -11.30
C VAL A 224 -11.36 13.50 -10.14
N GLY A 225 -12.46 14.22 -10.09
CA GLY A 225 -12.72 15.19 -9.03
C GLY A 225 -14.19 15.61 -9.00
N VAL A 226 -14.52 16.60 -8.19
CA VAL A 226 -15.89 17.10 -8.08
C VAL A 226 -16.24 17.93 -9.32
N ARG A 227 -17.34 17.59 -9.97
CA ARG A 227 -17.78 18.29 -11.20
C ARG A 227 -18.29 19.70 -10.89
N ARG A 228 -18.01 20.64 -11.77
CA ARG A 228 -18.42 22.06 -11.61
C ARG A 228 -19.93 22.21 -11.60
N GLU A 229 -20.63 21.42 -12.41
CA GLU A 229 -22.10 21.38 -12.49
C GLU A 229 -22.71 20.96 -11.16
N TYR A 230 -22.07 20.00 -10.48
CA TYR A 230 -22.49 19.57 -9.14
C TYR A 230 -22.26 20.68 -8.10
N LEU A 231 -21.11 21.35 -8.13
CA LEU A 231 -20.81 22.48 -7.22
C LEU A 231 -21.76 23.68 -7.46
N ALA A 232 -22.13 23.92 -8.69
CA ALA A 232 -23.15 24.92 -9.02
C ALA A 232 -24.55 24.54 -8.48
N HIS A 233 -24.87 23.24 -8.47
CA HIS A 233 -26.10 22.75 -7.84
C HIS A 233 -26.05 22.89 -6.32
N VAL A 234 -24.90 22.59 -5.69
CA VAL A 234 -24.69 22.83 -4.25
C VAL A 234 -24.91 24.31 -3.93
N ALA A 235 -24.34 25.25 -4.71
CA ALA A 235 -24.51 26.68 -4.49
C ALA A 235 -25.99 27.08 -4.53
N ARG A 236 -26.73 26.64 -5.56
CA ARG A 236 -28.20 26.89 -5.66
C ARG A 236 -28.95 26.29 -4.47
N THR A 237 -28.63 25.07 -4.06
CA THR A 237 -29.24 24.45 -2.87
C THR A 237 -28.99 25.28 -1.60
N VAL A 238 -27.80 25.89 -1.47
CA VAL A 238 -27.50 26.81 -0.35
C VAL A 238 -28.36 28.06 -0.45
N GLU A 239 -28.50 28.66 -1.63
CA GLU A 239 -29.36 29.85 -1.86
C GLU A 239 -30.81 29.58 -1.53
N ASP A 240 -31.36 28.45 -2.03
CA ASP A 240 -32.75 28.01 -1.76
C ASP A 240 -32.97 27.75 -0.26
N THR A 241 -31.99 27.12 0.38
CA THR A 241 -32.02 26.85 1.82
C THR A 241 -31.99 28.15 2.61
N VAL A 242 -31.13 29.07 2.24
CA VAL A 242 -31.05 30.42 2.85
C VAL A 242 -32.36 31.19 2.65
N ALA A 243 -33.01 31.11 1.50
CA ALA A 243 -34.28 31.77 1.25
C ALA A 243 -35.45 31.18 2.05
N SER A 244 -35.40 29.89 2.36
CA SER A 244 -36.49 29.14 3.03
C SER A 244 -36.30 28.93 4.54
N THR A 245 -35.24 29.43 5.13
CA THR A 245 -34.92 29.23 6.56
C THR A 245 -34.34 30.52 7.18
N ASP A 246 -34.43 30.67 8.51
CA ASP A 246 -33.95 31.89 9.20
C ASP A 246 -32.60 31.70 9.92
N GLY A 247 -32.09 30.48 10.01
CA GLY A 247 -30.85 30.14 10.73
C GLY A 247 -29.56 30.41 9.97
N SER A 248 -28.43 30.42 10.68
CA SER A 248 -27.13 30.36 10.02
C SER A 248 -26.90 28.97 9.42
N VAL A 249 -26.32 28.95 8.24
CA VAL A 249 -26.14 27.74 7.42
C VAL A 249 -24.67 27.31 7.45
N LEU A 250 -24.45 26.03 7.78
CA LEU A 250 -23.15 25.38 7.69
C LEU A 250 -23.13 24.44 6.48
N VAL A 251 -22.23 24.67 5.55
CA VAL A 251 -22.13 23.89 4.32
C VAL A 251 -20.89 23.01 4.36
N PHE A 252 -21.06 21.70 4.20
CA PHE A 252 -19.96 20.76 4.14
C PHE A 252 -19.52 20.48 2.71
N LEU A 253 -18.24 20.73 2.43
CA LEU A 253 -17.58 20.55 1.15
C LEU A 253 -16.28 19.75 1.31
N PRO A 254 -15.85 18.97 0.30
CA PRO A 254 -14.71 18.07 0.47
C PRO A 254 -13.36 18.79 0.57
N GLY A 255 -13.19 19.97 -0.01
CA GLY A 255 -11.91 20.66 -0.04
C GLY A 255 -11.98 22.16 -0.28
N VAL A 256 -10.82 22.81 -0.18
CA VAL A 256 -10.69 24.28 -0.34
C VAL A 256 -11.05 24.73 -1.74
N GLY A 257 -10.67 23.97 -2.78
CA GLY A 257 -11.02 24.29 -4.18
C GLY A 257 -12.52 24.29 -4.42
N GLU A 258 -13.23 23.34 -3.82
CA GLU A 258 -14.68 23.23 -3.89
C GLU A 258 -15.35 24.35 -3.08
N ILE A 259 -14.78 24.72 -1.92
CA ILE A 259 -15.23 25.90 -1.13
C ILE A 259 -15.16 27.17 -1.97
N GLU A 260 -14.02 27.43 -2.61
CA GLU A 260 -13.86 28.64 -3.43
C GLU A 260 -14.79 28.64 -4.67
N THR A 261 -14.99 27.45 -5.28
CA THR A 261 -15.92 27.32 -6.41
C THR A 261 -17.37 27.57 -5.98
N VAL A 262 -17.82 27.01 -4.87
CA VAL A 262 -19.17 27.28 -4.35
C VAL A 262 -19.29 28.75 -3.94
N ARG A 263 -18.30 29.30 -3.23
CA ARG A 263 -18.27 30.68 -2.81
C ARG A 263 -18.43 31.67 -4.00
N SER A 264 -17.75 31.40 -5.10
CA SER A 264 -17.81 32.22 -6.30
C SER A 264 -19.16 32.14 -7.04
N ASN A 265 -19.94 31.09 -6.80
CA ASN A 265 -21.25 30.88 -7.39
C ASN A 265 -22.44 31.30 -6.48
N LEU A 266 -22.16 31.76 -5.24
CA LEU A 266 -23.19 32.17 -4.28
C LEU A 266 -23.54 33.64 -4.47
N HIS A 267 -24.85 33.96 -4.50
CA HIS A 267 -25.42 35.28 -4.58
C HIS A 267 -26.42 35.52 -3.44
N LEU A 268 -25.90 35.88 -2.26
CA LEU A 268 -26.64 35.93 -1.00
C LEU A 268 -26.89 37.36 -0.47
N GLY A 269 -26.67 38.38 -1.31
CA GLY A 269 -26.85 39.79 -0.91
C GLY A 269 -25.94 40.14 0.29
N ASP A 270 -26.56 40.68 1.35
CA ASP A 270 -25.83 41.15 2.56
C ASP A 270 -25.47 40.04 3.54
N ILE A 271 -25.79 38.78 3.29
CA ILE A 271 -25.50 37.68 4.19
C ILE A 271 -24.00 37.31 4.10
N PRO A 272 -23.23 37.42 5.20
CA PRO A 272 -21.81 37.12 5.18
C PRO A 272 -21.55 35.63 4.86
N VAL A 273 -20.63 35.41 3.91
CA VAL A 273 -20.13 34.07 3.58
C VAL A 273 -18.72 33.93 4.15
N LEU A 274 -18.55 33.08 5.14
CA LEU A 274 -17.28 32.77 5.79
C LEU A 274 -16.78 31.39 5.33
N THR A 275 -15.47 31.20 5.37
CA THR A 275 -14.84 29.90 5.10
C THR A 275 -14.24 29.33 6.36
N LEU A 276 -14.24 27.99 6.50
CA LEU A 276 -13.66 27.28 7.65
C LEU A 276 -12.93 26.01 7.18
N HIS A 277 -11.61 26.08 7.14
CA HIS A 277 -10.74 24.95 6.77
C HIS A 277 -9.37 25.03 7.44
N GLY A 278 -8.63 23.95 7.44
CA GLY A 278 -7.35 23.80 8.14
C GLY A 278 -6.20 24.69 7.64
N GLN A 279 -6.32 25.28 6.46
CA GLN A 279 -5.30 26.15 5.86
C GLN A 279 -5.44 27.62 6.25
N LEU A 280 -6.54 27.99 6.92
CA LEU A 280 -6.74 29.35 7.42
C LEU A 280 -5.82 29.63 8.62
N SER A 281 -5.50 30.92 8.81
CA SER A 281 -4.84 31.38 10.03
C SER A 281 -5.74 31.18 11.27
N ALA A 282 -5.14 31.12 12.46
CA ALA A 282 -5.89 30.97 13.70
C ALA A 282 -6.93 32.09 13.87
N ALA A 283 -6.59 33.34 13.51
CA ALA A 283 -7.49 34.48 13.59
C ALA A 283 -8.70 34.37 12.64
N GLU A 284 -8.51 33.81 11.44
CA GLU A 284 -9.62 33.58 10.49
C GLU A 284 -10.52 32.44 10.97
N GLN A 285 -9.95 31.39 11.53
CA GLN A 285 -10.70 30.29 12.13
C GLN A 285 -11.50 30.79 13.34
N ASP A 286 -10.87 31.55 14.23
CA ASP A 286 -11.52 32.13 15.41
C ASP A 286 -12.70 33.05 14.99
N ARG A 287 -12.58 33.79 13.89
CA ARG A 287 -13.66 34.64 13.36
C ARG A 287 -14.86 33.80 12.91
N ALA A 288 -14.64 32.68 12.22
CA ALA A 288 -15.71 31.77 11.81
C ALA A 288 -16.38 31.07 12.99
N LEU A 289 -15.62 30.83 14.07
CA LEU A 289 -16.07 30.13 15.30
C LEU A 289 -16.62 31.09 16.38
N SER A 290 -16.51 32.40 16.20
CA SER A 290 -17.02 33.37 17.16
C SER A 290 -18.54 33.52 17.05
N PRO A 291 -19.26 33.80 18.16
CA PRO A 291 -20.66 34.19 18.09
C PRO A 291 -20.84 35.42 17.19
N ALA A 292 -21.90 35.43 16.41
CA ALA A 292 -22.27 36.57 15.57
C ALA A 292 -23.69 37.01 15.92
N SER A 293 -23.95 38.29 15.79
CA SER A 293 -25.27 38.90 16.08
C SER A 293 -26.26 38.72 14.90
N GLY A 294 -25.79 38.20 13.74
CA GLY A 294 -26.59 38.05 12.53
C GLY A 294 -26.43 36.68 11.89
N ARG A 295 -27.31 36.45 10.92
CA ARG A 295 -27.30 35.26 10.07
C ARG A 295 -26.07 35.25 9.16
N ARG A 296 -25.49 34.06 8.95
CA ARG A 296 -24.31 33.86 8.09
C ARG A 296 -24.31 32.50 7.44
N VAL A 297 -23.55 32.35 6.36
CA VAL A 297 -23.26 31.08 5.71
C VAL A 297 -21.79 30.75 5.95
N ILE A 298 -21.50 29.52 6.38
CA ILE A 298 -20.13 29.06 6.67
C ILE A 298 -19.85 27.87 5.77
N LEU A 299 -18.94 28.01 4.81
CA LEU A 299 -18.47 26.96 3.93
C LEU A 299 -17.30 26.25 4.62
N SER A 300 -17.45 24.96 4.91
CA SER A 300 -16.50 24.22 5.72
C SER A 300 -16.06 22.92 5.08
N THR A 301 -14.82 22.54 5.35
CA THR A 301 -14.39 21.14 5.18
C THR A 301 -14.82 20.31 6.39
N SER A 302 -14.34 19.06 6.46
CA SER A 302 -14.59 18.17 7.62
C SER A 302 -14.10 18.74 8.97
N ILE A 303 -13.48 19.90 9.02
CA ILE A 303 -13.01 20.51 10.28
C ILE A 303 -14.17 20.83 11.24
N ALA A 304 -15.38 21.13 10.71
CA ALA A 304 -16.56 21.38 11.52
C ALA A 304 -17.42 20.13 11.76
N GLU A 305 -16.97 18.95 11.33
CA GLU A 305 -17.73 17.68 11.43
C GLU A 305 -17.75 17.11 12.85
N SER A 306 -16.61 17.18 13.56
CA SER A 306 -16.47 16.72 14.93
C SER A 306 -15.99 17.86 15.83
N SER A 307 -15.66 17.66 17.04
CA SER A 307 -14.91 18.47 18.03
C SER A 307 -15.11 20.00 18.07
N LEU A 308 -15.58 20.67 16.98
CA LEU A 308 -15.81 22.12 16.95
C LEU A 308 -17.30 22.48 16.97
N THR A 309 -17.67 23.46 17.78
CA THR A 309 -19.02 24.02 17.76
C THR A 309 -19.00 25.35 17.01
N VAL A 310 -19.83 25.46 15.99
CA VAL A 310 -20.06 26.72 15.28
C VAL A 310 -21.34 27.34 15.85
N PRO A 311 -21.24 28.46 16.59
CA PRO A 311 -22.38 29.07 17.26
C PRO A 311 -23.43 29.56 16.25
N GLY A 312 -24.71 29.40 16.59
CA GLY A 312 -25.85 29.96 15.83
C GLY A 312 -26.22 29.15 14.60
N VAL A 313 -25.58 28.02 14.33
CA VAL A 313 -25.97 27.12 13.23
C VAL A 313 -27.21 26.32 13.61
N SER A 314 -28.26 26.42 12.82
CA SER A 314 -29.46 25.60 12.89
C SER A 314 -29.79 24.90 11.55
N VAL A 315 -29.00 25.19 10.52
CA VAL A 315 -29.18 24.59 9.19
C VAL A 315 -27.84 24.04 8.68
N VAL A 316 -27.88 22.82 8.14
CA VAL A 316 -26.71 22.18 7.50
C VAL A 316 -27.06 21.88 6.05
N VAL A 317 -26.15 22.18 5.13
CA VAL A 317 -26.17 21.68 3.74
C VAL A 317 -24.95 20.77 3.55
N ASP A 318 -25.20 19.52 3.18
CA ASP A 318 -24.12 18.52 3.03
C ASP A 318 -23.99 18.07 1.58
N ALA A 319 -22.87 18.39 0.94
CA ALA A 319 -22.55 17.90 -0.40
C ALA A 319 -22.32 16.37 -0.46
N GLY A 320 -22.36 15.64 0.66
CA GLY A 320 -22.23 14.18 0.71
C GLY A 320 -20.89 13.62 0.26
N LEU A 321 -19.86 14.46 0.24
CA LEU A 321 -18.51 14.09 -0.20
C LEU A 321 -17.52 14.25 0.95
N ALA A 322 -16.46 13.44 0.91
CA ALA A 322 -15.33 13.51 1.84
C ALA A 322 -14.02 13.42 1.08
N ARG A 323 -12.94 13.95 1.64
CA ARG A 323 -11.57 13.65 1.20
C ARG A 323 -10.95 12.65 2.13
N GLU A 324 -10.43 11.58 1.57
CA GLU A 324 -9.74 10.53 2.29
C GLU A 324 -8.36 10.31 1.73
N PRO A 325 -7.35 10.11 2.60
CA PRO A 325 -6.05 9.67 2.14
C PRO A 325 -6.16 8.26 1.57
N ARG A 326 -5.47 8.00 0.44
CA ARG A 326 -5.33 6.70 -0.18
C ARG A 326 -3.87 6.48 -0.53
N PHE A 327 -3.33 5.37 -0.12
CA PHE A 327 -1.97 4.96 -0.41
C PHE A 327 -1.96 3.84 -1.45
N ASP A 328 -1.21 4.04 -2.53
CA ASP A 328 -0.91 3.02 -3.55
C ASP A 328 0.45 2.39 -3.21
N ALA A 329 0.43 1.24 -2.54
CA ALA A 329 1.63 0.54 -2.10
C ALA A 329 2.53 0.13 -3.27
N GLY A 330 1.96 -0.28 -4.40
CA GLY A 330 2.73 -0.69 -5.58
C GLY A 330 3.53 0.47 -6.23
N ARG A 331 3.21 1.71 -5.85
CA ARG A 331 3.83 2.92 -6.43
C ARG A 331 4.39 3.87 -5.40
N SER A 332 4.25 3.56 -4.12
CA SER A 332 4.64 4.42 -2.98
C SER A 332 4.08 5.84 -3.08
N LEU A 333 2.80 5.95 -3.44
CA LEU A 333 2.13 7.22 -3.64
C LEU A 333 0.95 7.39 -2.70
N SER A 334 0.97 8.48 -1.92
CA SER A 334 -0.19 8.96 -1.16
C SER A 334 -0.96 10.00 -1.97
N SER A 335 -2.26 9.90 -2.00
CA SER A 335 -3.15 10.87 -2.64
C SER A 335 -4.37 11.14 -1.77
N LEU A 336 -4.90 12.38 -1.86
CA LEU A 336 -6.20 12.71 -1.27
C LEU A 336 -7.28 12.52 -2.34
N VAL A 337 -8.10 11.50 -2.13
CA VAL A 337 -9.18 11.15 -3.07
C VAL A 337 -10.51 11.68 -2.55
N THR A 338 -11.31 12.27 -3.43
CA THR A 338 -12.69 12.62 -3.09
C THR A 338 -13.57 11.40 -3.25
N VAL A 339 -14.24 11.03 -2.17
CA VAL A 339 -15.13 9.85 -2.09
C VAL A 339 -16.50 10.25 -1.57
N PRO A 340 -17.53 9.43 -1.79
CA PRO A 340 -18.79 9.55 -1.09
C PRO A 340 -18.58 9.45 0.42
N ALA A 341 -19.12 10.40 1.21
CA ALA A 341 -19.02 10.36 2.66
C ALA A 341 -19.79 9.17 3.25
N ALA A 342 -19.24 8.48 4.25
CA ALA A 342 -19.90 7.41 4.95
C ALA A 342 -21.15 7.90 5.71
N LEU A 343 -22.08 6.97 6.01
CA LEU A 343 -23.34 7.30 6.68
C LEU A 343 -23.09 7.98 8.04
N ALA A 344 -22.20 7.45 8.85
CA ALA A 344 -21.86 8.04 10.15
C ALA A 344 -21.40 9.49 10.04
N ARG A 345 -20.63 9.84 8.98
CA ARG A 345 -20.23 11.25 8.74
C ARG A 345 -21.41 12.12 8.36
N LEU A 346 -22.32 11.62 7.51
CA LEU A 346 -23.53 12.36 7.14
C LEU A 346 -24.41 12.64 8.37
N GLU A 347 -24.50 11.69 9.30
CA GLU A 347 -25.26 11.84 10.55
C GLU A 347 -24.59 12.84 11.49
N GLN A 348 -23.25 12.75 11.66
CA GLN A 348 -22.51 13.72 12.46
C GLN A 348 -22.66 15.16 11.93
N ARG A 349 -22.59 15.34 10.61
CA ARG A 349 -22.78 16.65 9.96
C ARG A 349 -24.20 17.16 10.15
N ALA A 350 -25.20 16.31 9.91
CA ALA A 350 -26.59 16.65 10.12
C ALA A 350 -26.89 17.03 11.58
N GLY A 351 -26.30 16.33 12.55
CA GLY A 351 -26.42 16.64 13.97
C GLY A 351 -25.86 18.02 14.39
N ARG A 352 -25.08 18.68 13.51
CA ARG A 352 -24.63 20.07 13.76
C ARG A 352 -25.78 21.09 13.70
N ALA A 353 -26.82 20.79 12.92
CA ALA A 353 -28.00 21.63 12.84
C ALA A 353 -28.85 21.60 14.12
N ALA A 354 -28.98 20.41 14.73
CA ALA A 354 -29.83 20.18 15.91
C ALA A 354 -29.07 20.18 17.25
N ARG A 355 -28.03 20.98 17.37
CA ARG A 355 -27.15 20.97 18.53
C ARG A 355 -27.63 21.82 19.70
N THR A 356 -28.29 22.94 19.43
CA THR A 356 -28.76 23.92 20.42
C THR A 356 -30.26 24.18 20.34
N GLY A 357 -30.95 23.54 19.40
CA GLY A 357 -32.36 23.68 19.14
C GLY A 357 -32.77 22.85 17.92
N PRO A 358 -34.03 22.85 17.53
CA PRO A 358 -34.49 22.17 16.31
C PRO A 358 -33.70 22.62 15.08
N GLY A 359 -33.38 21.68 14.22
CA GLY A 359 -32.51 21.94 13.07
C GLY A 359 -32.97 21.32 11.77
N ILE A 360 -32.40 21.76 10.66
CA ILE A 360 -32.66 21.27 9.32
C ILE A 360 -31.34 20.81 8.70
N ALA A 361 -31.32 19.60 8.14
CA ALA A 361 -30.18 19.15 7.36
C ALA A 361 -30.64 18.81 5.92
N VAL A 362 -30.01 19.47 4.96
CA VAL A 362 -30.23 19.28 3.53
C VAL A 362 -29.10 18.47 2.94
N ARG A 363 -29.37 17.25 2.49
CA ARG A 363 -28.42 16.39 1.81
C ARG A 363 -28.51 16.59 0.30
N VAL A 364 -27.41 17.00 -0.34
CA VAL A 364 -27.38 17.24 -1.79
C VAL A 364 -27.20 15.91 -2.53
N MET A 365 -28.15 15.01 -2.34
CA MET A 365 -28.19 13.67 -2.93
C MET A 365 -29.58 13.06 -2.81
N ASP A 366 -29.78 11.94 -3.49
CA ASP A 366 -31.01 11.13 -3.35
C ASP A 366 -30.97 10.29 -2.05
N SER A 367 -32.14 10.01 -1.49
CA SER A 367 -32.28 9.12 -0.33
C SER A 367 -31.79 7.70 -0.61
N VAL A 368 -31.96 7.22 -1.85
CA VAL A 368 -31.44 5.90 -2.29
C VAL A 368 -29.92 5.87 -2.27
N ASP A 369 -29.25 6.97 -2.62
CA ASP A 369 -27.79 7.07 -2.58
C ASP A 369 -27.26 7.02 -1.14
N VAL A 370 -28.03 7.57 -0.18
CA VAL A 370 -27.68 7.48 1.24
C VAL A 370 -27.69 6.02 1.72
N ALA A 371 -28.72 5.24 1.33
CA ALA A 371 -28.82 3.84 1.72
C ALA A 371 -27.68 2.95 1.17
N ARG A 372 -27.01 3.38 0.11
CA ARG A 372 -25.86 2.66 -0.51
C ARG A 372 -24.51 3.04 0.09
N ARG A 373 -24.48 4.02 1.01
CA ARG A 373 -23.22 4.47 1.62
C ARG A 373 -22.67 3.43 2.59
N PRO A 374 -21.36 3.30 2.70
CA PRO A 374 -20.77 2.50 3.77
C PRO A 374 -21.18 3.09 5.12
N ALA A 375 -21.45 2.23 6.09
CA ALA A 375 -21.85 2.66 7.43
C ALA A 375 -20.80 3.56 8.07
N GLN A 376 -19.52 3.19 7.95
CA GLN A 376 -18.35 3.89 8.52
C GLN A 376 -17.30 4.18 7.45
N SER A 377 -16.47 5.20 7.70
CA SER A 377 -15.24 5.40 6.91
C SER A 377 -14.24 4.29 7.18
N ALA A 378 -13.44 3.94 6.17
CA ALA A 378 -12.35 2.99 6.37
C ALA A 378 -11.34 3.55 7.39
N PRO A 379 -10.79 2.72 8.30
CA PRO A 379 -9.82 3.16 9.29
C PRO A 379 -8.52 3.63 8.64
N GLY A 380 -7.83 4.56 9.30
CA GLY A 380 -6.57 5.13 8.80
C GLY A 380 -5.52 4.08 8.49
N ILE A 381 -5.44 3.03 9.30
CA ILE A 381 -4.52 1.91 9.10
C ILE A 381 -4.73 1.15 7.78
N ALA A 382 -5.94 1.16 7.24
CA ALA A 382 -6.27 0.50 5.98
C ALA A 382 -6.06 1.39 4.75
N THR A 383 -5.94 2.71 4.92
CA THR A 383 -6.00 3.66 3.79
C THR A 383 -4.77 4.55 3.64
N GLN A 384 -4.00 4.74 4.71
CA GLN A 384 -2.86 5.66 4.75
C GLN A 384 -1.53 4.98 4.43
N ASP A 385 -0.49 5.79 4.19
CA ASP A 385 0.90 5.35 4.18
C ASP A 385 1.28 4.90 5.60
N LEU A 386 1.75 3.67 5.72
CA LEU A 386 2.11 3.07 7.00
C LEU A 386 3.60 3.21 7.35
N THR A 387 4.37 4.00 6.59
CA THR A 387 5.82 4.14 6.79
C THR A 387 6.15 4.65 8.20
N ASP A 388 5.47 5.72 8.66
CA ASP A 388 5.69 6.23 10.03
C ASP A 388 5.16 5.24 11.08
N ALA A 389 3.97 4.69 10.88
CA ALA A 389 3.38 3.70 11.78
C ALA A 389 4.30 2.48 11.98
N ARG A 390 4.85 1.94 10.90
CA ARG A 390 5.77 0.80 10.96
C ARG A 390 7.08 1.16 11.69
N LEU A 391 7.58 2.37 11.49
CA LEU A 391 8.76 2.85 12.23
C LEU A 391 8.46 3.00 13.73
N GLN A 392 7.28 3.52 14.08
CA GLN A 392 6.84 3.62 15.47
C GLN A 392 6.77 2.24 16.13
N VAL A 393 6.16 1.24 15.45
CA VAL A 393 6.09 -0.14 15.94
C VAL A 393 7.49 -0.77 16.04
N ALA A 394 8.33 -0.64 15.01
CA ALA A 394 9.71 -1.13 15.04
C ALA A 394 10.55 -0.50 16.16
N SER A 395 10.28 0.76 16.51
CA SER A 395 10.96 1.46 17.61
C SER A 395 10.38 1.12 18.98
N TRP A 396 9.12 0.72 19.04
CA TRP A 396 8.47 0.24 20.25
C TRP A 396 8.99 -1.11 20.69
N GLY A 397 9.17 -2.04 19.75
CA GLY A 397 9.80 -3.33 19.96
C GLY A 397 8.85 -4.51 20.08
N THR A 398 7.56 -4.29 20.32
CA THR A 398 6.53 -5.34 20.28
C THR A 398 6.10 -5.58 18.83
N PRO A 399 6.08 -6.83 18.33
CA PRO A 399 5.56 -7.15 17.00
C PRO A 399 4.14 -6.64 16.80
N VAL A 400 3.81 -6.22 15.57
CA VAL A 400 2.49 -5.63 15.28
C VAL A 400 1.34 -6.61 15.51
N GLU A 401 1.59 -7.89 15.36
CA GLU A 401 0.63 -8.98 15.58
C GLU A 401 0.28 -9.18 17.06
N GLU A 402 1.16 -8.74 17.95
CA GLU A 402 0.99 -8.82 19.40
C GLU A 402 0.40 -7.53 20.01
N LEU A 403 0.44 -6.44 19.23
CA LEU A 403 -0.15 -5.17 19.65
C LEU A 403 -1.68 -5.20 19.59
N ALA A 404 -2.32 -4.62 20.58
CA ALA A 404 -3.78 -4.47 20.64
C ALA A 404 -4.25 -3.41 19.61
N LEU A 405 -4.40 -3.82 18.37
CA LEU A 405 -4.96 -3.02 17.28
C LEU A 405 -6.37 -3.49 16.94
N LEU A 406 -7.32 -2.57 16.82
CA LEU A 406 -8.70 -2.91 16.48
C LEU A 406 -8.84 -3.46 15.05
N ASP A 407 -7.98 -3.02 14.13
CA ASP A 407 -7.83 -3.55 12.77
C ASP A 407 -6.36 -3.78 12.48
N ALA A 408 -6.03 -4.92 11.87
CA ALA A 408 -4.68 -5.22 11.45
C ALA A 408 -4.27 -4.39 10.21
N PRO A 409 -3.00 -4.01 10.07
CA PRO A 409 -2.52 -3.34 8.86
C PRO A 409 -2.59 -4.28 7.66
N PRO A 410 -2.96 -3.79 6.45
CA PRO A 410 -2.92 -4.60 5.24
C PRO A 410 -1.48 -5.07 4.94
N ALA A 411 -1.29 -6.37 4.76
CA ALA A 411 0.04 -6.99 4.62
C ALA A 411 0.90 -6.33 3.53
N GLY A 412 0.34 -6.09 2.33
CA GLY A 412 1.09 -5.46 1.23
C GLY A 412 1.53 -4.03 1.52
N THR A 413 0.68 -3.23 2.19
CA THR A 413 1.03 -1.86 2.59
C THR A 413 2.08 -1.86 3.70
N TRP A 414 1.94 -2.79 4.64
CA TRP A 414 2.89 -2.97 5.74
C TRP A 414 4.27 -3.38 5.24
N GLU A 415 4.32 -4.30 4.29
CA GLU A 415 5.57 -4.73 3.66
C GLU A 415 6.24 -3.61 2.85
N ALA A 416 5.47 -2.89 2.03
CA ALA A 416 5.98 -1.74 1.29
C ALA A 416 6.55 -0.66 2.21
N ALA A 417 5.92 -0.40 3.35
CA ALA A 417 6.43 0.50 4.39
C ALA A 417 7.78 0.01 4.94
N GLY A 418 7.94 -1.31 5.16
CA GLY A 418 9.19 -1.90 5.59
C GLY A 418 10.31 -1.74 4.57
N GLN A 419 10.05 -2.05 3.32
CA GLN A 419 11.03 -1.88 2.23
C GLN A 419 11.50 -0.42 2.14
N ARG A 420 10.58 0.53 2.29
CA ARG A 420 10.92 1.95 2.32
C ARG A 420 11.77 2.32 3.53
N LEU A 421 11.44 1.86 4.73
CA LEU A 421 12.23 2.11 5.94
C LEU A 421 13.62 1.47 5.86
N SER A 422 13.74 0.27 5.30
CA SER A 422 15.02 -0.38 5.04
C SER A 422 15.87 0.44 4.06
N SER A 423 15.29 0.95 2.97
CA SER A 423 15.99 1.82 2.02
C SER A 423 16.46 3.14 2.63
N LEU A 424 15.76 3.63 3.65
CA LEU A 424 16.16 4.79 4.44
C LEU A 424 17.22 4.47 5.51
N GLY A 425 17.53 3.18 5.74
CA GLY A 425 18.41 2.72 6.83
C GLY A 425 17.76 2.84 8.22
N ALA A 426 16.42 2.97 8.28
CA ALA A 426 15.69 3.17 9.53
C ALA A 426 15.38 1.86 10.27
N ILE A 427 15.28 0.76 9.54
CA ILE A 427 15.14 -0.60 10.09
C ILE A 427 16.23 -1.50 9.51
N ASP A 428 16.61 -2.52 10.26
CA ASP A 428 17.53 -3.56 9.82
C ASP A 428 16.82 -4.69 9.06
N GLU A 429 17.56 -5.75 8.69
CA GLU A 429 17.03 -6.91 7.98
C GLU A 429 16.01 -7.71 8.80
N ALA A 430 16.08 -7.64 10.12
CA ALA A 430 15.11 -8.26 11.02
C ALA A 430 13.85 -7.41 11.21
N GLY A 431 13.81 -6.18 10.66
CA GLY A 431 12.71 -5.23 10.80
C GLY A 431 12.76 -4.41 12.09
N ALA A 432 13.81 -4.53 12.90
CA ALA A 432 13.98 -3.75 14.12
C ALA A 432 14.53 -2.35 13.82
N ALA A 433 14.15 -1.34 14.63
CA ALA A 433 14.61 0.02 14.43
C ALA A 433 16.11 0.16 14.70
N THR A 434 16.84 0.72 13.73
CA THR A 434 18.24 1.08 13.88
C THR A 434 18.38 2.30 14.80
N THR A 435 19.62 2.70 15.13
CA THR A 435 19.87 3.95 15.85
C THR A 435 19.31 5.16 15.09
N LEU A 436 19.46 5.17 13.76
CA LEU A 436 18.83 6.18 12.90
C LEU A 436 17.30 6.09 12.99
N GLY A 437 16.74 4.88 12.90
CA GLY A 437 15.29 4.66 13.00
C GLY A 437 14.69 5.19 14.30
N ARG A 438 15.28 4.87 15.44
CA ARG A 438 14.84 5.41 16.74
C ARG A 438 14.92 6.95 16.80
N THR A 439 15.96 7.53 16.23
CA THR A 439 16.05 8.98 16.11
C THR A 439 14.91 9.53 15.27
N LEU A 440 14.66 8.94 14.08
CA LEU A 440 13.60 9.37 13.18
C LEU A 440 12.21 9.26 13.83
N ALA A 441 11.92 8.18 14.56
CA ALA A 441 10.66 7.97 15.28
C ALA A 441 10.42 9.06 16.36
N SER A 442 11.48 9.60 16.95
CA SER A 442 11.38 10.68 17.94
C SER A 442 11.11 12.06 17.32
N LEU A 443 11.35 12.24 16.03
CA LEU A 443 11.20 13.52 15.34
C LEU A 443 9.72 13.82 15.03
N PRO A 444 9.30 15.09 15.08
CA PRO A 444 7.96 15.50 14.66
C PRO A 444 7.90 15.68 13.13
N LEU A 445 8.44 14.73 12.36
CA LEU A 445 8.55 14.71 10.92
C LEU A 445 8.30 13.30 10.41
N ASP A 446 7.78 13.19 9.22
CA ASP A 446 7.72 11.92 8.52
C ASP A 446 9.14 11.37 8.30
N PRO A 447 9.37 10.05 8.38
CA PRO A 447 10.71 9.46 8.34
C PRO A 447 11.59 9.93 7.17
N PRO A 448 11.09 10.05 5.91
CA PRO A 448 11.88 10.59 4.80
C PRO A 448 12.37 12.02 5.03
N LEU A 449 11.49 12.90 5.52
CA LEU A 449 11.85 14.29 5.82
C LEU A 449 12.78 14.40 7.03
N GLY A 450 12.60 13.54 8.02
CA GLY A 450 13.51 13.41 9.17
C GLY A 450 14.93 13.05 8.72
N ARG A 451 15.05 12.02 7.87
CA ARG A 451 16.34 11.62 7.28
C ARG A 451 16.98 12.75 6.47
N ALA A 452 16.19 13.42 5.64
CA ALA A 452 16.69 14.56 4.86
C ALA A 452 17.20 15.71 5.76
N LEU A 453 16.49 16.00 6.86
CA LEU A 453 16.93 17.01 7.81
C LEU A 453 18.28 16.65 8.43
N LEU A 454 18.43 15.39 8.89
CA LEU A 454 19.68 14.91 9.51
C LEU A 454 20.85 14.93 8.53
N ALA A 455 20.69 14.28 7.37
CA ALA A 455 21.73 14.16 6.36
C ALA A 455 22.11 15.52 5.77
N SER A 456 21.13 16.37 5.43
CA SER A 456 21.41 17.71 4.92
C SER A 456 22.02 18.62 6.00
N SER A 457 21.69 18.43 7.28
CA SER A 457 22.32 19.21 8.36
C SER A 457 23.82 18.92 8.47
N ALA A 458 24.23 17.67 8.29
CA ALA A 458 25.64 17.30 8.28
C ALA A 458 26.41 17.83 7.07
N ILE A 459 25.77 17.89 5.89
CA ILE A 459 26.41 18.32 4.64
C ILE A 459 26.39 19.85 4.50
N LEU A 460 25.25 20.48 4.80
CA LEU A 460 24.97 21.88 4.47
C LEU A 460 24.86 22.80 5.70
N GLY A 461 24.78 22.21 6.90
CA GLY A 461 24.48 22.91 8.16
C GLY A 461 22.97 23.01 8.46
N ALA A 462 22.64 23.09 9.74
CA ALA A 462 21.26 23.03 10.27
C ALA A 462 20.32 24.10 9.68
N SER A 463 20.82 25.33 9.46
CA SER A 463 19.98 26.43 8.95
C SER A 463 19.52 26.20 7.52
N LYS A 464 20.40 25.71 6.65
CA LYS A 464 20.06 25.40 5.24
C LYS A 464 19.16 24.16 5.17
N ALA A 465 19.50 23.11 5.91
CA ALA A 465 18.68 21.89 5.99
C ALA A 465 17.23 22.22 6.44
N ALA A 466 17.10 22.97 7.53
CA ALA A 466 15.79 23.40 8.03
C ALA A 466 15.00 24.23 7.03
N ARG A 467 15.68 25.10 6.27
CA ARG A 467 15.06 25.90 5.22
C ARG A 467 14.46 25.04 4.13
N PHE A 468 15.22 24.08 3.61
CA PHE A 468 14.76 23.24 2.50
C PHE A 468 13.73 22.22 2.95
N VAL A 469 13.95 21.55 4.07
CA VAL A 469 12.99 20.58 4.63
C VAL A 469 11.67 21.26 5.02
N SER A 470 11.68 22.51 5.50
CA SER A 470 10.45 23.23 5.78
C SER A 470 9.61 23.49 4.54
N LEU A 471 10.24 23.69 3.39
CA LEU A 471 9.56 23.84 2.11
C LEU A 471 8.96 22.50 1.64
N LEU A 472 9.72 21.41 1.80
CA LEU A 472 9.26 20.07 1.43
C LEU A 472 8.12 19.54 2.34
N SER A 473 8.08 19.97 3.62
CA SER A 473 7.06 19.54 4.60
C SER A 473 5.71 20.23 4.43
N GLU A 474 5.65 21.31 3.67
CA GLU A 474 4.41 22.01 3.35
C GLU A 474 4.02 21.63 1.91
N ASP A 475 2.82 21.15 1.68
CA ASP A 475 2.32 20.78 0.34
C ASP A 475 2.26 22.02 -0.58
N VAL A 476 3.43 22.42 -1.07
CA VAL A 476 3.61 23.63 -1.87
C VAL A 476 3.60 23.28 -3.34
N ARG A 477 2.64 23.84 -4.06
CA ARG A 477 2.60 23.74 -5.52
C ARG A 477 3.53 24.78 -6.15
N ALA A 478 4.51 24.29 -6.91
CA ALA A 478 5.43 25.17 -7.63
C ALA A 478 4.87 25.52 -9.02
N PRO A 479 4.78 26.81 -9.39
CA PRO A 479 4.41 27.19 -10.74
C PRO A 479 5.36 26.58 -11.78
N GLY A 480 4.79 25.93 -12.80
CA GLY A 480 5.58 25.19 -13.79
C GLY A 480 6.37 24.00 -13.22
N ALA A 481 6.05 23.53 -12.03
CA ALA A 481 6.76 22.51 -11.25
C ALA A 481 8.19 22.94 -10.77
N ASP A 482 8.62 24.18 -10.95
CA ASP A 482 9.94 24.66 -10.55
C ASP A 482 9.97 25.09 -9.08
N LEU A 483 10.40 24.16 -8.22
CA LEU A 483 10.54 24.38 -6.78
C LEU A 483 11.72 25.34 -6.46
N GLY A 484 12.77 25.36 -7.27
CA GLY A 484 13.90 26.27 -7.11
C GLY A 484 13.50 27.72 -7.32
N ALA A 485 12.71 28.00 -8.34
CA ALA A 485 12.17 29.34 -8.56
C ALA A 485 11.24 29.77 -7.41
N LEU A 486 10.41 28.87 -6.91
CA LEU A 486 9.53 29.14 -5.78
C LEU A 486 10.33 29.47 -4.51
N GLU A 487 11.37 28.70 -4.22
CA GLU A 487 12.25 28.91 -3.08
C GLU A 487 12.96 30.28 -3.14
N ARG A 488 13.46 30.66 -4.31
CA ARG A 488 14.07 31.98 -4.54
C ARG A 488 13.06 33.11 -4.28
N ARG A 489 11.82 32.99 -4.73
CA ARG A 489 10.75 33.99 -4.52
C ARG A 489 10.39 34.13 -3.04
N LEU A 490 10.20 33.03 -2.33
CA LEU A 490 9.95 33.05 -0.89
C LEU A 490 11.11 33.69 -0.12
N GLY A 491 12.35 33.48 -0.54
CA GLY A 491 13.54 34.07 0.06
C GLY A 491 13.65 35.58 -0.09
N ARG A 492 13.01 36.18 -1.12
CA ARG A 492 12.99 37.64 -1.36
C ARG A 492 11.85 38.37 -0.61
N GLY A 493 11.03 37.65 0.15
CA GLY A 493 9.96 38.23 0.98
C GLY A 493 8.68 38.58 0.24
N SER A 494 8.56 38.26 -1.05
CA SER A 494 7.42 38.55 -1.91
C SER A 494 6.49 37.33 -1.96
N ALA A 495 5.69 37.10 -0.91
CA ALA A 495 4.73 36.00 -0.85
C ALA A 495 3.63 36.13 -1.91
N SER A 496 3.20 37.37 -2.26
CA SER A 496 2.19 37.62 -3.27
C SER A 496 2.67 37.28 -4.69
N ASP A 497 3.94 37.54 -4.99
CA ASP A 497 4.53 37.27 -6.31
C ASP A 497 4.94 35.81 -6.49
N ALA A 498 5.00 35.05 -5.40
CA ALA A 498 5.37 33.65 -5.42
C ALA A 498 4.19 32.70 -5.76
N GLY A 499 2.95 33.21 -5.87
CA GLY A 499 1.75 32.37 -6.04
C GLY A 499 1.43 31.53 -4.79
N VAL A 500 2.03 31.85 -3.66
CA VAL A 500 1.83 31.19 -2.36
C VAL A 500 1.03 32.11 -1.45
N GLY A 501 -0.04 31.60 -0.85
CA GLY A 501 -0.84 32.39 0.08
C GLY A 501 -0.01 32.85 1.28
N LYS A 502 -0.30 34.06 1.79
CA LYS A 502 0.41 34.65 2.97
C LYS A 502 0.45 33.70 4.16
N ALA A 503 -0.65 32.97 4.40
CA ALA A 503 -0.75 31.99 5.49
C ALA A 503 0.22 30.80 5.28
N GLN A 504 0.39 30.32 4.05
CA GLN A 504 1.32 29.24 3.75
C GLN A 504 2.78 29.68 3.88
N ALA A 505 3.11 30.88 3.40
CA ALA A 505 4.45 31.43 3.59
C ALA A 505 4.80 31.63 5.08
N ALA A 506 3.84 32.07 5.91
CA ALA A 506 4.02 32.17 7.35
C ALA A 506 4.27 30.79 7.98
N ARG A 507 3.53 29.76 7.58
CA ARG A 507 3.76 28.37 8.05
C ARG A 507 5.15 27.86 7.69
N VAL A 508 5.60 28.03 6.45
CA VAL A 508 6.96 27.65 6.03
C VAL A 508 8.01 28.33 6.92
N LYS A 509 7.83 29.63 7.22
CA LYS A 509 8.75 30.39 8.10
C LYS A 509 8.76 29.87 9.53
N GLU A 510 7.59 29.59 10.10
CA GLU A 510 7.46 29.02 11.45
C GLU A 510 8.07 27.61 11.53
N THR A 511 7.75 26.76 10.54
CA THR A 511 8.29 25.40 10.43
C THR A 511 9.81 25.43 10.31
N ARG A 512 10.36 26.32 9.49
CA ARG A 512 11.81 26.51 9.37
C ARG A 512 12.45 26.82 10.72
N ALA A 513 11.97 27.83 11.43
CA ALA A 513 12.55 28.21 12.73
C ALA A 513 12.49 27.08 13.76
N ARG A 514 11.45 26.26 13.72
CA ARG A 514 11.30 25.08 14.56
C ARG A 514 12.31 23.99 14.18
N LEU A 515 12.42 23.66 12.88
CA LEU A 515 13.33 22.62 12.40
C LEU A 515 14.80 23.00 12.60
N GLU A 516 15.14 24.27 12.49
CA GLU A 516 16.51 24.77 12.75
C GLU A 516 16.88 24.55 14.22
N ARG A 517 16.01 24.92 15.16
CA ARG A 517 16.23 24.65 16.59
C ARG A 517 16.30 23.15 16.90
N LEU A 518 15.49 22.34 16.22
CA LEU A 518 15.51 20.89 16.35
C LEU A 518 16.85 20.33 15.86
N ALA A 519 17.26 20.67 14.66
CA ALA A 519 18.50 20.19 14.04
C ALA A 519 19.75 20.57 14.88
N GLN A 520 19.76 21.77 15.48
CA GLN A 520 20.86 22.22 16.37
C GLN A 520 20.96 21.44 17.68
N ARG A 521 19.88 20.80 18.15
CA ARG A 521 19.84 20.03 19.40
C ARG A 521 20.11 18.54 19.22
N LEU A 522 20.08 18.06 17.98
CA LEU A 522 20.31 16.66 17.70
C LEU A 522 21.81 16.31 17.83
N PRO A 523 22.15 15.13 18.35
CA PRO A 523 23.52 14.70 18.48
C PRO A 523 24.15 14.47 17.09
N ALA A 524 25.45 14.74 16.97
CA ALA A 524 26.19 14.54 15.71
C ALA A 524 26.09 13.10 15.19
N SER A 525 26.08 12.12 16.09
CA SER A 525 25.91 10.70 15.76
C SER A 525 24.63 10.36 14.99
N ALA A 526 23.55 11.12 15.22
CA ALA A 526 22.32 10.94 14.46
C ALA A 526 22.48 11.39 13.00
N SER A 527 23.23 12.45 12.78
CA SER A 527 23.55 12.94 11.43
C SER A 527 24.54 12.01 10.70
N GLU A 528 25.52 11.46 11.41
CA GLU A 528 26.46 10.47 10.86
C GLU A 528 25.73 9.19 10.43
N GLY A 529 24.79 8.69 11.22
CA GLY A 529 23.95 7.55 10.86
C GLY A 529 23.12 7.79 9.60
N ALA A 530 22.56 8.98 9.43
CA ALA A 530 21.83 9.38 8.23
C ALA A 530 22.72 9.52 6.98
N LEU A 531 24.04 9.77 7.16
CA LEU A 531 25.04 9.85 6.10
C LEU A 531 25.67 8.50 5.73
N ALA A 532 25.56 7.48 6.56
CA ALA A 532 26.25 6.20 6.35
C ALA A 532 26.00 5.58 4.96
N SER A 533 24.87 5.87 4.35
CA SER A 533 24.52 5.45 2.99
C SER A 533 24.73 6.54 1.92
N VAL A 534 25.22 7.73 2.28
CA VAL A 534 25.34 8.87 1.36
C VAL A 534 26.83 9.16 1.09
N VAL A 535 27.33 8.64 -0.03
CA VAL A 535 28.70 8.93 -0.47
C VAL A 535 28.66 10.05 -1.50
N THR A 536 29.02 11.26 -1.11
CA THR A 536 29.13 12.39 -2.03
C THR A 536 30.59 12.85 -2.13
N GLU A 537 31.13 12.82 -3.32
CA GLU A 537 32.49 13.33 -3.61
C GLU A 537 32.49 14.85 -3.79
N ARG A 538 31.30 15.44 -4.01
CA ARG A 538 31.16 16.86 -4.28
C ARG A 538 31.27 17.67 -3.00
N GLN A 539 32.27 18.57 -2.93
CA GLN A 539 32.47 19.42 -1.75
C GLN A 539 31.30 20.34 -1.49
N ALA A 540 30.96 20.56 -0.23
CA ALA A 540 29.82 21.40 0.18
C ALA A 540 29.88 22.83 -0.42
N GLY A 541 31.07 23.44 -0.52
CA GLY A 541 31.25 24.78 -1.04
C GLY A 541 31.12 24.92 -2.57
N SER A 542 31.03 23.81 -3.33
CA SER A 542 30.89 23.84 -4.80
C SER A 542 29.43 23.80 -5.27
N ARG A 543 28.44 23.67 -4.36
CA ARG A 543 27.01 23.60 -4.67
C ARG A 543 26.40 24.98 -4.71
N THR A 544 25.61 25.23 -5.75
CA THR A 544 24.68 26.36 -5.75
C THR A 544 23.54 26.12 -4.75
N ARG A 545 22.80 27.15 -4.41
CA ARG A 545 21.63 27.02 -3.52
C ARG A 545 20.55 26.11 -4.10
N GLU A 546 20.44 26.04 -5.41
CA GLU A 546 19.51 25.13 -6.10
C GLU A 546 20.00 23.70 -6.04
N ASP A 547 21.32 23.44 -6.19
CA ASP A 547 21.92 22.12 -5.97
C ASP A 547 21.69 21.63 -4.52
N GLU A 548 21.83 22.53 -3.53
CA GLU A 548 21.60 22.21 -2.12
C GLU A 548 20.15 21.80 -1.85
N LEU A 549 19.18 22.50 -2.46
CA LEU A 549 17.77 22.15 -2.40
C LEU A 549 17.50 20.81 -3.09
N ALA A 550 18.10 20.60 -4.27
CA ALA A 550 17.96 19.36 -5.05
C ALA A 550 18.47 18.15 -4.26
N LEU A 551 19.67 18.27 -3.67
CA LEU A 551 20.24 17.23 -2.83
C LEU A 551 19.32 16.91 -1.62
N THR A 552 18.82 17.95 -0.93
CA THR A 552 17.90 17.76 0.21
C THR A 552 16.61 17.06 -0.21
N CYS A 553 16.08 17.43 -1.38
CA CYS A 553 14.91 16.78 -1.95
C CYS A 553 15.17 15.30 -2.31
N ALA A 554 16.29 15.00 -2.96
CA ALA A 554 16.69 13.64 -3.31
C ALA A 554 16.94 12.77 -2.06
N LEU A 555 17.47 13.35 -0.98
CA LEU A 555 17.66 12.67 0.30
C LEU A 555 16.34 12.35 1.01
N ALA A 556 15.31 13.20 0.82
CA ALA A 556 13.97 12.94 1.34
C ALA A 556 13.28 11.83 0.55
N TYR A 557 13.36 11.88 -0.76
CA TYR A 557 12.60 11.02 -1.66
C TYR A 557 13.50 10.35 -2.70
N PRO A 558 14.40 9.44 -2.29
CA PRO A 558 15.32 8.78 -3.23
C PRO A 558 14.57 7.98 -4.31
N GLU A 559 13.41 7.42 -4.00
CA GLU A 559 12.54 6.73 -4.96
C GLU A 559 11.90 7.65 -6.00
N TRP A 560 11.90 8.96 -5.76
CA TRP A 560 11.40 9.98 -6.69
C TRP A 560 12.50 10.74 -7.43
N ILE A 561 13.77 10.31 -7.32
CA ILE A 561 14.80 10.72 -8.24
C ILE A 561 14.37 10.31 -9.65
N ALA A 562 14.36 11.26 -10.58
CA ALA A 562 13.83 11.08 -11.92
C ALA A 562 14.91 11.29 -12.98
N ARG A 563 14.93 10.43 -14.00
CA ARG A 563 15.75 10.61 -15.19
C ARG A 563 14.89 10.66 -16.44
N ARG A 564 15.19 11.59 -17.35
CA ARG A 564 14.49 11.71 -18.62
C ARG A 564 14.74 10.49 -19.49
N ARG A 565 13.71 9.95 -20.11
CA ARG A 565 13.84 8.84 -21.06
C ARG A 565 14.46 9.34 -22.36
N PRO A 566 15.43 8.61 -22.95
CA PRO A 566 16.02 8.98 -24.21
C PRO A 566 14.96 9.19 -25.30
N GLY A 567 15.05 10.31 -26.04
CA GLY A 567 14.10 10.64 -27.10
C GLY A 567 12.68 10.97 -26.67
N SER A 568 12.43 11.19 -25.36
CA SER A 568 11.10 11.48 -24.82
C SER A 568 11.15 12.68 -23.87
N MET A 569 9.97 13.30 -23.66
CA MET A 569 9.77 14.31 -22.61
C MET A 569 9.39 13.66 -21.25
N ALA A 570 9.10 12.37 -21.23
CA ALA A 570 8.73 11.64 -20.04
C ALA A 570 9.98 11.25 -19.23
N TYR A 571 9.78 11.20 -17.92
CA TYR A 571 10.77 10.77 -16.94
C TYR A 571 10.44 9.38 -16.41
N ILE A 572 11.45 8.66 -15.95
CA ILE A 572 11.29 7.47 -15.12
C ILE A 572 11.81 7.78 -13.73
N LEU A 573 11.01 7.51 -12.70
CA LEU A 573 11.42 7.64 -11.32
C LEU A 573 12.19 6.39 -10.88
N ALA A 574 13.10 6.53 -9.92
CA ALA A 574 13.82 5.39 -9.34
C ALA A 574 12.87 4.32 -8.76
N GLY A 575 11.70 4.71 -8.26
CA GLY A 575 10.64 3.79 -7.83
C GLY A 575 9.84 3.14 -8.98
N GLY A 576 10.21 3.32 -10.25
CA GLY A 576 9.60 2.65 -11.41
C GLY A 576 8.40 3.38 -12.02
N VAL A 577 7.93 4.46 -11.44
CA VAL A 577 6.79 5.22 -11.96
C VAL A 577 7.23 6.13 -13.11
N GLY A 578 6.48 6.12 -14.22
CA GLY A 578 6.64 7.11 -15.29
C GLY A 578 6.03 8.45 -14.87
N ALA A 579 6.69 9.57 -15.16
CA ALA A 579 6.23 10.90 -14.80
C ALA A 579 6.46 11.92 -15.91
N GLU A 580 5.66 12.99 -15.91
CA GLU A 580 5.73 14.08 -16.88
C GLU A 580 5.68 15.45 -16.21
N LEU A 581 6.43 16.40 -16.74
CA LEU A 581 6.33 17.80 -16.36
C LEU A 581 5.07 18.43 -16.96
N PRO A 582 4.50 19.47 -16.32
CA PRO A 582 3.47 20.27 -16.96
C PRO A 582 4.01 20.93 -18.23
N GLN A 583 3.15 21.06 -19.24
CA GLN A 583 3.51 21.69 -20.51
C GLN A 583 4.05 23.12 -20.29
N GLY A 584 5.17 23.46 -20.93
CA GLY A 584 5.85 24.75 -20.78
C GLY A 584 6.60 24.89 -19.44
N SER A 585 6.92 23.80 -18.77
CA SER A 585 7.73 23.82 -17.55
C SER A 585 9.14 24.35 -17.85
N PRO A 586 9.72 25.26 -17.02
CA PRO A 586 11.09 25.69 -17.18
C PRO A 586 12.12 24.57 -16.93
N LEU A 587 11.68 23.43 -16.41
CA LEU A 587 12.49 22.23 -16.17
C LEU A 587 12.55 21.29 -17.38
N GLU A 588 11.87 21.61 -18.47
CA GLU A 588 11.93 20.81 -19.70
C GLU A 588 13.37 20.71 -20.21
N GLY A 589 13.77 19.52 -20.63
CA GLY A 589 15.14 19.27 -21.12
C GLY A 589 16.14 18.85 -20.05
N GLN A 590 15.87 19.03 -18.78
CA GLN A 590 16.76 18.55 -17.70
C GLN A 590 16.84 17.03 -17.74
N GLU A 591 18.07 16.49 -17.62
CA GLU A 591 18.27 15.03 -17.64
C GLU A 591 17.84 14.40 -16.32
N TRP A 592 18.18 15.03 -15.20
CA TRP A 592 17.89 14.54 -13.87
C TRP A 592 17.08 15.56 -13.08
N LEU A 593 16.11 15.07 -12.32
CA LEU A 593 15.29 15.86 -11.41
C LEU A 593 15.21 15.20 -10.03
N ALA A 594 15.30 16.01 -8.98
CA ALA A 594 14.81 15.66 -7.64
C ALA A 594 13.34 16.08 -7.56
N VAL A 595 12.44 15.12 -7.50
CA VAL A 595 11.00 15.36 -7.46
C VAL A 595 10.54 15.43 -6.01
N ALA A 596 9.82 16.50 -5.66
CA ALA A 596 9.30 16.73 -4.31
C ALA A 596 7.80 16.42 -4.19
N SER A 597 7.05 16.53 -5.28
CA SER A 597 5.61 16.26 -5.27
C SER A 597 5.14 15.79 -6.64
N ILE A 598 4.31 14.77 -6.63
CA ILE A 598 3.67 14.21 -7.81
C ILE A 598 2.19 14.00 -7.57
N ASP A 599 1.39 14.07 -8.63
CA ASP A 599 -0.03 13.76 -8.63
C ASP A 599 -0.31 12.73 -9.73
N ARG A 600 -1.21 11.80 -9.47
CA ARG A 600 -1.59 10.82 -10.46
C ARG A 600 -3.08 10.57 -10.44
N ALA A 601 -3.71 10.79 -11.59
CA ALA A 601 -5.08 10.34 -11.80
C ALA A 601 -5.14 8.80 -11.89
N PRO A 602 -6.18 8.15 -11.35
CA PRO A 602 -6.29 6.68 -11.36
C PRO A 602 -6.18 6.02 -12.73
N ALA A 603 -6.58 6.73 -13.80
CA ALA A 603 -6.55 6.25 -15.19
C ALA A 603 -5.30 6.69 -15.98
N SER A 604 -4.40 7.51 -15.40
CA SER A 604 -3.23 8.00 -16.14
C SER A 604 -2.08 6.98 -16.14
N ARG A 605 -1.41 6.84 -17.29
CA ARG A 605 -0.19 6.02 -17.42
C ARG A 605 0.99 6.66 -16.72
N HIS A 606 1.09 7.99 -16.70
CA HIS A 606 2.18 8.74 -16.09
C HIS A 606 1.68 9.61 -14.94
N ALA A 607 2.51 9.76 -13.92
CA ALA A 607 2.28 10.74 -12.86
C ALA A 607 2.63 12.14 -13.37
N ARG A 608 1.96 13.17 -12.86
CA ARG A 608 2.30 14.56 -13.12
C ARG A 608 3.23 15.10 -12.05
N ILE A 609 4.36 15.65 -12.45
CA ILE A 609 5.28 16.32 -11.52
C ILE A 609 4.67 17.68 -11.15
N LEU A 610 4.51 17.92 -9.85
CA LEU A 610 3.97 19.17 -9.31
C LEU A 610 5.06 20.08 -8.74
N ALA A 611 6.16 19.50 -8.27
CA ALA A 611 7.32 20.22 -7.77
C ALA A 611 8.59 19.38 -7.96
N ALA A 612 9.61 19.95 -8.56
CA ALA A 612 10.91 19.34 -8.78
C ALA A 612 12.02 20.37 -8.84
N VAL A 613 13.27 19.92 -8.78
CA VAL A 613 14.49 20.72 -8.91
C VAL A 613 15.45 19.98 -9.82
N PRO A 614 16.21 20.67 -10.72
CA PRO A 614 17.30 20.06 -11.46
C PRO A 614 18.31 19.40 -10.51
N LEU A 615 18.75 18.19 -10.82
CA LEU A 615 19.63 17.40 -9.96
C LEU A 615 20.89 17.00 -10.73
N ALA A 616 22.04 17.13 -10.11
CA ALA A 616 23.27 16.60 -10.67
C ALA A 616 23.31 15.06 -10.55
N GLU A 617 23.83 14.37 -11.55
CA GLU A 617 23.91 12.89 -11.54
C GLU A 617 24.69 12.38 -10.31
N GLU A 618 25.79 13.04 -9.93
CA GLU A 618 26.57 12.68 -8.74
C GLU A 618 25.72 12.73 -7.46
N ASP A 619 24.93 13.78 -7.29
CA ASP A 619 24.03 13.94 -6.14
C ASP A 619 22.85 12.97 -6.20
N ALA A 620 22.37 12.61 -7.42
CA ALA A 620 21.37 11.57 -7.61
C ALA A 620 21.87 10.20 -7.15
N LEU A 621 23.09 9.84 -7.54
CA LEU A 621 23.71 8.56 -7.17
C LEU A 621 24.05 8.52 -5.67
N ALA A 622 24.49 9.63 -5.09
CA ALA A 622 24.79 9.73 -3.68
C ALA A 622 23.52 9.61 -2.81
N ALA A 623 22.46 10.38 -3.13
CA ALA A 623 21.21 10.35 -2.38
C ALA A 623 20.46 9.02 -2.52
N GLY A 624 20.55 8.40 -3.70
CA GLY A 624 19.92 7.13 -4.02
C GLY A 624 20.82 5.91 -3.84
N ALA A 625 21.94 6.01 -3.10
CA ALA A 625 22.93 4.93 -2.98
C ALA A 625 22.33 3.58 -2.55
N ALA A 626 21.35 3.58 -1.66
CA ALA A 626 20.62 2.38 -1.23
C ALA A 626 19.79 1.72 -2.37
N LEU A 627 19.49 2.45 -3.44
CA LEU A 627 18.76 1.95 -4.61
C LEU A 627 19.69 1.52 -5.76
N LEU A 628 21.01 1.70 -5.59
CA LEU A 628 21.98 1.27 -6.59
C LEU A 628 22.05 -0.25 -6.61
N ALA A 629 21.81 -0.80 -7.78
CA ALA A 629 21.93 -2.22 -8.02
C ALA A 629 22.66 -2.49 -9.34
N THR A 630 23.30 -3.64 -9.42
CA THR A 630 23.81 -4.17 -10.69
C THR A 630 22.93 -5.36 -11.05
N ARG A 631 22.19 -5.25 -12.12
CA ARG A 631 21.35 -6.34 -12.65
C ARG A 631 22.03 -6.91 -13.87
N THR A 632 22.14 -8.22 -13.91
CA THR A 632 22.57 -8.94 -15.09
C THR A 632 21.30 -9.39 -15.81
N GLN A 633 21.08 -8.88 -17.02
CA GLN A 633 20.02 -9.32 -17.90
C GLN A 633 20.63 -10.20 -18.98
N ALA A 634 20.02 -11.37 -19.19
CA ALA A 634 20.37 -12.23 -20.30
C ALA A 634 19.35 -12.07 -21.42
N SER A 635 19.85 -11.93 -22.63
CA SER A 635 19.05 -12.16 -23.83
C SER A 635 19.69 -13.27 -24.62
N ILE A 636 18.88 -14.09 -25.27
CA ILE A 636 19.39 -15.06 -26.24
C ILE A 636 19.24 -14.45 -27.62
N GLU A 637 20.36 -14.08 -28.21
CA GLU A 637 20.44 -13.58 -29.58
C GLU A 637 21.14 -14.62 -30.48
N ASN A 638 20.49 -15.02 -31.54
CA ASN A 638 20.98 -16.08 -32.42
C ASN A 638 21.32 -17.39 -31.69
N GLY A 639 20.53 -17.73 -30.66
CA GLY A 639 20.71 -18.92 -29.85
C GLY A 639 21.92 -18.91 -28.90
N ALA A 640 22.60 -17.78 -28.73
CA ALA A 640 23.71 -17.62 -27.78
C ALA A 640 23.31 -16.69 -26.63
N LEU A 641 23.71 -17.04 -25.41
CA LEU A 641 23.52 -16.20 -24.25
C LEU A 641 24.37 -14.93 -24.37
N ARG A 642 23.70 -13.80 -24.45
CA ARG A 642 24.33 -12.48 -24.29
C ARG A 642 23.87 -11.89 -22.98
N ALA A 643 24.79 -11.67 -22.07
CA ALA A 643 24.52 -11.04 -20.82
C ALA A 643 24.98 -9.59 -20.85
N THR A 644 24.09 -8.72 -20.45
CA THR A 644 24.37 -7.30 -20.26
C THR A 644 24.25 -6.98 -18.77
N ARG A 645 25.33 -6.49 -18.18
CA ARG A 645 25.31 -5.92 -16.84
C ARG A 645 24.83 -4.49 -16.94
N THR A 646 23.67 -4.23 -16.35
CA THR A 646 23.11 -2.89 -16.27
C THR A 646 23.21 -2.43 -14.81
N ARG A 647 23.99 -1.39 -14.59
CA ARG A 647 23.94 -0.65 -13.32
C ARG A 647 22.67 0.17 -13.33
N THR A 648 21.88 0.08 -12.26
CA THR A 648 20.61 0.80 -12.15
C THR A 648 20.55 1.58 -10.84
N LEU A 649 19.79 2.68 -10.86
CA LEU A 649 19.33 3.37 -9.67
C LEU A 649 17.85 3.06 -9.52
N GLY A 650 17.50 2.07 -8.71
CA GLY A 650 16.14 1.51 -8.71
C GLY A 650 15.73 1.02 -10.11
N ALA A 651 14.69 1.63 -10.68
CA ALA A 651 14.22 1.35 -12.03
C ALA A 651 14.94 2.16 -13.14
N ILE A 652 15.81 3.11 -12.79
CA ILE A 652 16.51 3.96 -13.75
C ILE A 652 17.75 3.22 -14.26
N PRO A 653 17.86 2.90 -15.57
CA PRO A 653 19.08 2.37 -16.14
C PRO A 653 20.17 3.45 -16.21
N LEU A 654 21.36 3.17 -15.67
CA LEU A 654 22.51 4.09 -15.68
C LEU A 654 23.46 3.76 -16.83
N LYS A 655 24.11 2.63 -16.74
CA LYS A 655 25.09 2.17 -17.71
C LYS A 655 24.91 0.69 -17.99
N ALA A 656 24.75 0.35 -19.25
CA ALA A 656 24.77 -1.02 -19.69
C ALA A 656 26.14 -1.35 -20.32
N ALA A 657 26.71 -2.45 -19.94
CA ALA A 657 27.93 -2.97 -20.53
C ALA A 657 27.77 -4.47 -20.77
N PRO A 658 28.35 -5.00 -21.88
CA PRO A 658 28.40 -6.44 -22.03
C PRO A 658 29.06 -7.07 -20.80
N ALA A 659 28.47 -8.12 -20.26
CA ALA A 659 29.09 -8.87 -19.17
C ALA A 659 30.30 -9.62 -19.75
N SER A 660 31.50 -9.18 -19.43
CA SER A 660 32.75 -9.77 -19.98
C SER A 660 33.02 -11.19 -19.45
N SER A 661 32.46 -11.60 -18.37
CA SER A 661 32.45 -12.97 -17.86
C SER A 661 31.28 -13.17 -16.91
N LEU A 662 30.52 -14.20 -17.13
CA LEU A 662 29.53 -14.71 -16.17
C LEU A 662 30.17 -15.84 -15.37
N SER A 663 29.81 -16.00 -14.11
CA SER A 663 30.09 -17.23 -13.38
C SER A 663 29.26 -18.36 -14.01
N LYS A 664 29.61 -19.60 -13.71
CA LYS A 664 28.84 -20.75 -14.19
C LYS A 664 27.42 -20.74 -13.63
N GLU A 665 27.32 -20.36 -12.37
CA GLU A 665 26.08 -20.26 -11.63
C GLU A 665 25.18 -19.15 -12.20
N GLU A 666 25.75 -17.95 -12.47
CA GLU A 666 25.00 -16.88 -13.11
C GLU A 666 24.51 -17.26 -14.49
N ALA A 667 25.37 -17.92 -15.33
CA ALA A 667 25.00 -18.32 -16.68
C ALA A 667 23.86 -19.38 -16.67
N THR A 668 23.94 -20.37 -15.77
CA THR A 668 22.90 -21.39 -15.67
C THR A 668 21.57 -20.82 -15.13
N ALA A 669 21.62 -19.94 -14.14
CA ALA A 669 20.43 -19.28 -13.60
C ALA A 669 19.72 -18.43 -14.66
N LEU A 670 20.47 -17.63 -15.40
CA LEU A 670 19.94 -16.78 -16.47
C LEU A 670 19.32 -17.61 -17.60
N VAL A 671 19.96 -18.72 -17.99
CA VAL A 671 19.38 -19.64 -18.99
C VAL A 671 18.14 -20.32 -18.43
N ALA A 672 18.13 -20.74 -17.17
CA ALA A 672 16.96 -21.33 -16.53
C ALA A 672 15.77 -20.37 -16.54
N GLU A 673 15.98 -19.08 -16.20
CA GLU A 673 14.96 -18.04 -16.27
C GLU A 673 14.43 -17.86 -17.71
N HIS A 674 15.33 -17.84 -18.70
CA HIS A 674 14.95 -17.75 -20.10
C HIS A 674 14.11 -18.95 -20.54
N LEU A 675 14.55 -20.17 -20.22
CA LEU A 675 13.83 -21.39 -20.58
C LEU A 675 12.45 -21.46 -19.91
N ALA A 676 12.32 -20.96 -18.68
CA ALA A 676 11.03 -20.86 -18.00
C ALA A 676 10.07 -19.89 -18.68
N ALA A 677 10.60 -18.79 -19.26
CA ALA A 677 9.80 -17.76 -19.91
C ALA A 677 9.46 -18.10 -21.39
N HIS A 678 10.36 -18.77 -22.11
CA HIS A 678 10.27 -18.96 -23.58
C HIS A 678 10.18 -20.43 -24.02
N GLY A 679 10.30 -21.37 -23.07
CA GLY A 679 10.32 -22.80 -23.36
C GLY A 679 11.67 -23.33 -23.85
N LEU A 680 11.72 -24.60 -24.19
CA LEU A 680 12.94 -25.34 -24.48
C LEU A 680 13.34 -25.33 -25.98
N GLY A 681 12.70 -24.50 -26.80
CA GLY A 681 12.88 -24.52 -28.26
C GLY A 681 14.28 -24.16 -28.75
N ASP A 682 15.04 -23.39 -27.98
CA ASP A 682 16.41 -22.97 -28.33
C ASP A 682 17.48 -24.06 -28.11
N LEU A 683 17.10 -25.17 -27.45
CA LEU A 683 18.01 -26.30 -27.18
C LEU A 683 18.14 -27.25 -28.36
N GLY A 684 19.27 -27.96 -28.47
CA GLY A 684 19.55 -28.91 -29.52
C GLY A 684 18.82 -30.25 -29.34
N TRP A 685 17.56 -30.32 -29.75
CA TRP A 685 16.79 -31.56 -29.77
C TRP A 685 17.11 -32.42 -31.00
N GLY A 686 17.89 -33.49 -30.79
CA GLY A 686 18.06 -34.53 -31.80
C GLY A 686 16.99 -35.62 -31.67
N LYS A 687 16.81 -36.43 -32.72
CA LYS A 687 15.84 -37.53 -32.71
C LYS A 687 16.02 -38.49 -31.52
N GLU A 688 17.27 -38.80 -31.16
CA GLU A 688 17.59 -39.66 -30.02
C GLU A 688 17.21 -39.04 -28.70
N ALA A 689 17.45 -37.72 -28.53
CA ALA A 689 17.06 -36.99 -27.33
C ALA A 689 15.54 -36.95 -27.16
N SER A 690 14.81 -36.67 -28.25
CA SER A 690 13.35 -36.68 -28.25
C SER A 690 12.79 -38.04 -27.89
N SER A 691 13.34 -39.12 -28.54
CA SER A 691 12.93 -40.48 -28.24
C SER A 691 13.19 -40.88 -26.77
N LEU A 692 14.35 -40.51 -26.22
CA LEU A 692 14.66 -40.75 -24.83
C LEU A 692 13.71 -39.98 -23.89
N ARG A 693 13.43 -38.73 -24.20
CA ARG A 693 12.51 -37.90 -23.42
C ARG A 693 11.12 -38.53 -23.31
N GLU A 694 10.56 -38.98 -24.47
CA GLU A 694 9.24 -39.56 -24.47
C GLU A 694 9.19 -40.90 -23.69
N ARG A 695 10.26 -41.68 -23.75
CA ARG A 695 10.38 -42.91 -22.94
C ARG A 695 10.42 -42.58 -21.46
N MET A 696 11.23 -41.58 -21.04
CA MET A 696 11.31 -41.13 -19.65
C MET A 696 9.99 -40.55 -19.16
N ARG A 697 9.28 -39.81 -20.00
CA ARG A 697 7.95 -39.27 -19.67
C ARG A 697 6.98 -40.37 -19.29
N VAL A 698 6.88 -41.39 -20.11
CA VAL A 698 5.98 -42.52 -19.84
C VAL A 698 6.39 -43.27 -18.57
N LEU A 699 7.69 -43.44 -18.35
CA LEU A 699 8.17 -44.07 -17.11
C LEU A 699 7.83 -43.24 -15.86
N HIS A 700 7.98 -41.93 -15.95
CA HIS A 700 7.58 -41.02 -14.86
C HIS A 700 6.05 -41.07 -14.60
N GLU A 701 5.24 -40.98 -15.65
CA GLU A 701 3.78 -41.00 -15.53
C GLU A 701 3.23 -42.31 -14.96
N VAL A 702 3.89 -43.44 -15.26
CA VAL A 702 3.39 -44.79 -14.89
C VAL A 702 3.99 -45.31 -13.59
N LEU A 703 5.28 -45.04 -13.34
CA LEU A 703 6.02 -45.57 -12.20
C LEU A 703 6.28 -44.52 -11.12
N GLY A 704 6.22 -43.23 -11.47
CA GLY A 704 6.57 -42.14 -10.56
C GLY A 704 8.05 -42.12 -10.21
N GLU A 705 8.38 -41.63 -9.02
CA GLU A 705 9.76 -41.67 -8.52
C GLU A 705 10.31 -43.08 -8.47
N PRO A 706 11.59 -43.29 -8.79
CA PRO A 706 12.64 -42.28 -8.98
C PRO A 706 12.81 -41.77 -10.42
N TRP A 707 11.92 -42.09 -11.38
CA TRP A 707 12.02 -41.59 -12.76
C TRP A 707 11.72 -40.09 -12.78
N PRO A 708 12.62 -39.26 -13.37
CA PRO A 708 12.45 -37.82 -13.32
C PRO A 708 11.32 -37.34 -14.23
N ASP A 709 10.64 -36.28 -13.77
CA ASP A 709 9.73 -35.51 -14.62
C ASP A 709 10.54 -34.75 -15.69
N VAL A 710 10.26 -35.04 -16.95
CA VAL A 710 10.92 -34.44 -18.12
C VAL A 710 9.96 -33.57 -18.94
N SER A 711 8.88 -33.07 -18.30
CA SER A 711 8.02 -32.02 -18.86
C SER A 711 8.79 -30.74 -19.14
N ASP A 712 8.27 -29.86 -20.00
CA ASP A 712 8.93 -28.59 -20.31
C ASP A 712 9.10 -27.76 -19.03
N GLU A 713 8.09 -27.75 -18.16
CA GLU A 713 8.13 -27.02 -16.90
C GLU A 713 9.15 -27.59 -15.90
N ALA A 714 9.24 -28.93 -15.83
CA ALA A 714 10.21 -29.57 -14.92
C ALA A 714 11.64 -29.39 -15.40
N LEU A 715 11.88 -29.52 -16.70
CA LEU A 715 13.20 -29.30 -17.30
C LEU A 715 13.65 -27.85 -17.17
N ALA A 716 12.74 -26.88 -17.35
CA ALA A 716 13.05 -25.48 -17.16
C ALA A 716 13.37 -25.17 -15.68
N ARG A 717 12.59 -25.71 -14.76
CA ARG A 717 12.78 -25.51 -13.32
C ARG A 717 14.07 -26.08 -12.77
N THR A 718 14.52 -27.22 -13.32
CA THR A 718 15.76 -27.92 -12.91
C THR A 718 16.95 -27.63 -13.81
N ALA A 719 16.85 -26.62 -14.66
CA ALA A 719 17.87 -26.30 -15.67
C ALA A 719 19.24 -25.97 -15.04
N ASP A 720 19.24 -25.38 -13.86
CA ASP A 720 20.45 -25.08 -13.06
C ASP A 720 21.26 -26.35 -12.72
N GLN A 721 20.62 -27.50 -12.66
CA GLN A 721 21.26 -28.80 -12.32
C GLN A 721 21.84 -29.47 -13.56
N TRP A 722 21.02 -29.69 -14.57
CA TRP A 722 21.45 -30.47 -15.75
C TRP A 722 22.26 -29.67 -16.77
N LEU A 723 22.22 -28.30 -16.74
CA LEU A 723 23.05 -27.44 -17.58
C LEU A 723 24.50 -27.30 -17.08
N LEU A 724 24.80 -27.65 -15.86
CA LEU A 724 26.12 -27.50 -15.26
C LEU A 724 27.30 -27.96 -16.14
N PRO A 725 27.23 -29.10 -16.87
CA PRO A 725 28.33 -29.53 -17.76
C PRO A 725 28.64 -28.54 -18.90
N TRP A 726 27.64 -27.77 -19.34
CA TRP A 726 27.76 -26.78 -20.42
C TRP A 726 27.92 -25.35 -19.92
N ALA A 727 27.74 -25.10 -18.61
CA ALA A 727 27.72 -23.77 -18.00
C ALA A 727 28.91 -22.89 -18.43
N LYS A 728 30.13 -23.43 -18.42
CA LYS A 728 31.33 -22.69 -18.84
C LYS A 728 31.29 -22.28 -20.32
N ARG A 729 30.76 -23.13 -21.20
CA ARG A 729 30.65 -22.84 -22.63
C ARG A 729 29.56 -21.80 -22.88
N ILE A 730 28.45 -21.93 -22.19
CA ILE A 730 27.31 -21.01 -22.27
C ILE A 730 27.75 -19.63 -21.76
N ALA A 731 28.45 -19.56 -20.61
CA ALA A 731 29.00 -18.32 -20.06
C ALA A 731 29.95 -17.61 -21.05
N ASN A 732 30.64 -18.37 -21.91
CA ASN A 732 31.50 -17.84 -22.95
C ASN A 732 30.79 -17.61 -24.30
N GLY A 733 29.47 -17.57 -24.31
CA GLY A 733 28.65 -17.25 -25.51
C GLY A 733 28.43 -18.40 -26.47
N ALA A 734 28.61 -19.66 -26.04
CA ALA A 734 28.23 -20.81 -26.90
C ALA A 734 26.71 -20.85 -27.07
N SER A 735 26.30 -21.20 -28.31
CA SER A 735 24.88 -21.34 -28.61
C SER A 735 24.21 -22.48 -27.83
N LEU A 736 23.01 -22.29 -27.35
CA LEU A 736 22.20 -23.26 -26.59
C LEU A 736 21.86 -24.50 -27.46
N ASN A 737 21.79 -24.36 -28.77
CA ASN A 737 21.57 -25.51 -29.67
C ASN A 737 22.72 -26.52 -29.66
N LYS A 738 23.89 -26.18 -29.09
CA LYS A 738 25.03 -27.07 -28.88
C LYS A 738 24.98 -27.83 -27.55
N VAL A 739 23.99 -27.56 -26.72
CA VAL A 739 23.72 -28.35 -25.54
C VAL A 739 23.17 -29.71 -25.99
N SER A 740 23.89 -30.76 -25.67
CA SER A 740 23.42 -32.14 -26.01
C SER A 740 22.29 -32.51 -25.06
N MET A 741 21.05 -32.36 -25.51
CA MET A 741 19.89 -32.78 -24.73
C MET A 741 19.88 -34.27 -24.45
N LEU A 742 20.48 -35.08 -25.32
CA LEU A 742 20.67 -36.51 -25.03
C LEU A 742 21.52 -36.79 -23.81
N ASP A 743 22.65 -36.09 -23.69
CA ASP A 743 23.55 -36.26 -22.54
C ASP A 743 22.93 -35.64 -21.28
N ALA A 744 22.19 -34.51 -21.42
CA ALA A 744 21.45 -33.92 -20.30
C ALA A 744 20.40 -34.90 -19.75
N LEU A 745 19.56 -35.46 -20.57
CA LEU A 745 18.56 -36.46 -20.17
C LEU A 745 19.20 -37.70 -19.56
N ARG A 746 20.30 -38.20 -20.16
CA ARG A 746 21.05 -39.33 -19.59
C ARG A 746 21.62 -39.05 -18.20
N SER A 747 22.06 -37.82 -17.96
CA SER A 747 22.57 -37.43 -16.64
C SER A 747 21.47 -37.36 -15.55
N MET A 748 20.23 -37.23 -15.94
CA MET A 748 19.08 -37.21 -15.03
C MET A 748 18.53 -38.60 -14.70
N LEU A 749 19.00 -39.65 -15.40
CA LEU A 749 18.50 -41.00 -15.18
C LEU A 749 18.89 -41.53 -13.78
N PRO A 750 17.95 -42.11 -13.05
CA PRO A 750 18.19 -42.61 -11.70
C PRO A 750 19.00 -43.92 -11.71
N TRP A 751 20.17 -43.93 -11.16
CA TRP A 751 20.98 -45.15 -10.96
C TRP A 751 20.70 -45.79 -9.63
N PRO A 752 20.51 -47.16 -9.52
CA PRO A 752 20.73 -48.17 -10.60
C PRO A 752 19.53 -48.45 -11.51
N GLN A 753 18.36 -47.82 -11.29
CA GLN A 753 17.12 -48.14 -12.03
C GLN A 753 17.24 -47.88 -13.55
N ALA A 754 18.07 -46.88 -13.91
CA ALA A 754 18.36 -46.55 -15.32
C ALA A 754 18.88 -47.76 -16.17
N ALA A 755 19.48 -48.78 -15.52
CA ALA A 755 19.90 -49.97 -16.22
C ALA A 755 18.74 -50.77 -16.85
N ARG A 756 17.52 -50.55 -16.31
CA ARG A 756 16.29 -51.21 -16.84
C ARG A 756 15.55 -50.38 -17.88
N LEU A 757 16.08 -49.23 -18.31
CA LEU A 757 15.42 -48.33 -19.21
C LEU A 757 14.99 -49.05 -20.54
N ASP A 758 15.89 -49.79 -21.11
CA ASP A 758 15.63 -50.52 -22.37
C ASP A 758 14.79 -51.76 -22.18
N GLU A 759 14.71 -52.32 -20.95
CA GLU A 759 13.77 -53.38 -20.62
C GLU A 759 12.35 -52.83 -20.45
N LEU A 760 12.21 -51.73 -19.71
CA LEU A 760 10.92 -51.12 -19.36
C LEU A 760 10.29 -50.37 -20.54
N ALA A 761 11.09 -49.60 -21.26
CA ALA A 761 10.69 -48.76 -22.35
C ALA A 761 11.67 -48.91 -23.56
N PRO A 762 11.67 -50.04 -24.26
CA PRO A 762 12.60 -50.29 -25.36
C PRO A 762 12.38 -49.33 -26.51
N GLU A 763 13.47 -48.95 -27.22
CA GLU A 763 13.35 -48.18 -28.46
C GLU A 763 12.76 -49.02 -29.62
N LYS A 764 13.04 -50.30 -29.60
CA LYS A 764 12.62 -51.23 -30.66
C LYS A 764 12.17 -52.53 -30.02
N MET A 765 11.22 -53.17 -30.67
CA MET A 765 10.72 -54.45 -30.19
C MET A 765 10.88 -55.52 -31.30
N PRO A 766 11.27 -56.75 -30.93
CA PRO A 766 11.25 -57.89 -31.87
C PRO A 766 9.81 -58.19 -32.27
N ILE A 767 9.65 -58.55 -33.53
CA ILE A 767 8.34 -58.93 -34.14
C ILE A 767 8.35 -60.39 -34.61
N PRO A 768 7.21 -61.09 -34.67
CA PRO A 768 7.12 -62.48 -35.03
C PRO A 768 7.75 -62.83 -36.37
N SER A 769 7.66 -61.96 -37.35
CA SER A 769 8.25 -62.15 -38.65
C SER A 769 9.79 -62.05 -38.71
N GLY A 770 10.45 -61.87 -37.61
CA GLY A 770 11.88 -61.65 -37.45
C GLY A 770 12.28 -60.17 -37.59
N GLY A 771 13.37 -59.82 -36.95
CA GLY A 771 13.87 -58.47 -36.87
C GLY A 771 13.19 -57.62 -35.78
N THR A 772 13.47 -56.33 -35.75
CA THR A 772 12.93 -55.37 -34.76
C THR A 772 12.20 -54.22 -35.45
N ARG A 773 11.21 -53.63 -34.78
CA ARG A 773 10.51 -52.42 -35.21
C ARG A 773 10.65 -51.36 -34.13
N PRO A 774 10.81 -50.08 -34.54
CA PRO A 774 10.83 -48.98 -33.58
C PRO A 774 9.45 -48.81 -32.95
N ILE A 775 9.44 -48.50 -31.68
CA ILE A 775 8.24 -48.10 -30.97
C ILE A 775 8.17 -46.56 -30.95
N ASP A 776 7.04 -46.01 -31.30
CA ASP A 776 6.74 -44.61 -31.22
C ASP A 776 6.15 -44.32 -29.84
N TRP A 777 6.88 -43.53 -29.04
CA TRP A 777 6.53 -43.16 -27.66
C TRP A 777 5.90 -41.74 -27.59
N SER A 778 5.76 -41.04 -28.72
CA SER A 778 5.31 -39.63 -28.74
C SER A 778 3.85 -39.42 -28.36
N GLY A 779 3.05 -40.49 -28.42
CA GLY A 779 1.62 -40.42 -28.06
C GLY A 779 1.31 -40.77 -26.60
N PRO A 780 0.03 -40.78 -26.24
CA PRO A 780 -0.42 -41.19 -24.88
C PRO A 780 -0.17 -42.68 -24.63
N HIS A 781 -0.01 -43.48 -25.65
CA HIS A 781 0.35 -44.90 -25.55
C HIS A 781 1.49 -45.22 -26.55
N PRO A 782 2.39 -46.13 -26.22
CA PRO A 782 3.43 -46.57 -27.13
C PRO A 782 2.80 -47.29 -28.33
N VAL A 783 3.26 -46.94 -29.53
CA VAL A 783 2.71 -47.47 -30.79
C VAL A 783 3.76 -48.24 -31.53
N LEU A 784 3.40 -49.45 -31.95
CA LEU A 784 4.21 -50.27 -32.88
C LEU A 784 3.51 -50.39 -34.22
N THR A 785 4.15 -49.91 -35.26
CA THR A 785 3.59 -49.99 -36.64
C THR A 785 4.21 -51.16 -37.38
N LEU A 786 3.36 -52.09 -37.84
CA LEU A 786 3.78 -53.28 -38.58
C LEU A 786 2.67 -53.73 -39.56
N ARG A 787 3.06 -54.50 -40.56
CA ARG A 787 2.07 -55.12 -41.48
C ARG A 787 1.30 -56.22 -40.80
N VAL A 788 0.02 -56.37 -41.10
CA VAL A 788 -0.84 -57.44 -40.57
C VAL A 788 -0.16 -58.83 -40.68
N GLN A 789 0.54 -59.10 -41.78
CA GLN A 789 1.25 -60.39 -42.01
C GLN A 789 2.47 -60.57 -41.10
N GLN A 790 3.01 -59.50 -40.59
CA GLN A 790 4.15 -59.52 -39.61
C GLN A 790 3.73 -59.91 -38.24
N ALA A 791 2.45 -59.70 -37.88
CA ALA A 791 1.85 -60.00 -36.62
C ALA A 791 1.25 -61.41 -36.49
N PHE A 792 1.20 -62.17 -37.56
CA PHE A 792 0.65 -63.52 -37.50
C PHE A 792 1.39 -64.39 -36.50
N GLY A 793 0.68 -65.27 -35.82
CA GLY A 793 1.21 -66.10 -34.76
C GLY A 793 1.36 -65.37 -33.38
N TRP A 794 1.07 -64.07 -33.33
CA TRP A 794 1.10 -63.30 -32.11
C TRP A 794 -0.24 -63.44 -31.36
N THR A 795 -0.24 -64.13 -30.22
CA THR A 795 -1.45 -64.45 -29.46
C THR A 795 -1.89 -63.25 -28.62
N ASP A 796 -0.94 -62.63 -27.99
CA ASP A 796 -1.19 -61.57 -26.99
C ASP A 796 -0.52 -60.28 -27.42
N THR A 797 -1.15 -59.14 -27.08
CA THR A 797 -0.53 -57.83 -27.24
C THR A 797 0.55 -57.65 -26.21
N PRO A 798 1.79 -57.34 -26.59
CA PRO A 798 2.84 -57.07 -25.62
C PRO A 798 2.48 -55.92 -24.71
N ARG A 799 2.87 -56.04 -23.44
CA ARG A 799 2.75 -54.94 -22.47
C ARG A 799 4.14 -54.52 -22.02
N LEU A 800 4.31 -53.20 -21.93
CA LEU A 800 5.56 -52.54 -21.56
C LEU A 800 5.48 -52.02 -20.11
N VAL A 801 6.57 -51.47 -19.61
CA VAL A 801 6.67 -50.88 -18.27
C VAL A 801 6.17 -51.85 -17.17
N ASP A 802 6.86 -52.99 -17.06
CA ASP A 802 6.49 -54.10 -16.13
C ASP A 802 5.03 -54.53 -16.30
N GLY A 803 4.56 -54.62 -17.57
CA GLY A 803 3.22 -55.07 -17.85
C GLY A 803 2.10 -54.04 -17.61
N ARG A 804 2.42 -52.80 -17.24
CA ARG A 804 1.42 -51.78 -16.90
C ARG A 804 0.86 -51.05 -18.12
N VAL A 805 1.68 -50.86 -19.17
CA VAL A 805 1.31 -50.11 -20.39
C VAL A 805 1.04 -51.03 -21.55
N PRO A 806 -0.18 -51.07 -22.09
CA PRO A 806 -0.47 -51.87 -23.30
C PRO A 806 0.19 -51.20 -24.51
N LEU A 807 0.80 -52.03 -25.38
CA LEU A 807 1.30 -51.57 -26.66
C LEU A 807 0.13 -51.43 -27.67
N VAL A 808 0.04 -50.33 -28.36
CA VAL A 808 -0.93 -50.14 -29.42
C VAL A 808 -0.30 -50.55 -30.76
N LEU A 809 -0.93 -51.45 -31.45
CA LEU A 809 -0.47 -51.93 -32.76
C LEU A 809 -1.19 -51.20 -33.88
N HIS A 810 -0.44 -50.46 -34.66
CA HIS A 810 -0.91 -49.90 -35.92
C HIS A 810 -0.63 -50.92 -37.04
N LEU A 811 -1.62 -51.74 -37.33
CA LEU A 811 -1.52 -52.74 -38.35
C LEU A 811 -1.74 -52.14 -39.75
N THR A 812 -0.79 -52.35 -40.65
CA THR A 812 -0.84 -51.79 -41.99
C THR A 812 -1.06 -52.86 -43.05
N ASP A 813 -1.55 -52.45 -44.20
CA ASP A 813 -1.59 -53.25 -45.40
C ASP A 813 -0.17 -53.49 -45.99
N PRO A 814 0.02 -54.33 -46.95
CA PRO A 814 1.34 -54.57 -47.59
C PRO A 814 2.01 -53.31 -48.16
N ALA A 815 1.24 -52.28 -48.49
CA ALA A 815 1.74 -50.98 -48.98
C ALA A 815 2.04 -49.95 -47.89
N GLY A 816 1.84 -50.33 -46.62
CA GLY A 816 2.12 -49.44 -45.43
C GLY A 816 0.98 -48.50 -45.06
N ARG A 817 -0.23 -48.68 -45.66
CA ARG A 817 -1.39 -47.89 -45.33
C ARG A 817 -2.10 -48.46 -44.10
N PRO A 818 -2.68 -47.65 -43.19
CA PRO A 818 -3.40 -48.13 -42.03
C PRO A 818 -4.52 -49.12 -42.40
N ALA A 819 -4.55 -50.26 -41.77
CA ALA A 819 -5.55 -51.29 -41.95
C ALA A 819 -6.38 -51.53 -40.68
N ALA A 820 -5.76 -51.50 -39.53
CA ALA A 820 -6.42 -51.56 -38.20
C ALA A 820 -5.54 -51.00 -37.12
N VAL A 821 -6.15 -50.58 -36.00
CA VAL A 821 -5.48 -50.17 -34.75
C VAL A 821 -6.04 -51.03 -33.65
N THR A 822 -5.17 -51.68 -32.89
CA THR A 822 -5.62 -52.49 -31.76
C THR A 822 -4.60 -52.48 -30.61
N SER A 823 -5.11 -52.51 -29.39
CA SER A 823 -4.35 -52.77 -28.17
C SER A 823 -4.64 -54.19 -27.62
N ASP A 824 -5.48 -54.95 -28.31
CA ASP A 824 -5.88 -56.33 -27.99
C ASP A 824 -5.89 -57.19 -29.27
N LEU A 825 -4.79 -57.89 -29.50
CA LEU A 825 -4.62 -58.77 -30.63
C LEU A 825 -5.58 -59.96 -30.58
N THR A 826 -5.83 -60.50 -29.38
CA THR A 826 -6.73 -61.63 -29.23
C THR A 826 -8.13 -61.29 -29.75
N SER A 827 -8.68 -60.19 -29.31
CA SER A 827 -9.97 -59.69 -29.77
C SER A 827 -9.94 -59.30 -31.27
N PHE A 828 -8.82 -58.70 -31.72
CA PHE A 828 -8.68 -58.37 -33.13
C PHE A 828 -8.72 -59.61 -34.03
N TRP A 829 -7.99 -60.67 -33.71
CA TRP A 829 -7.99 -61.92 -34.49
C TRP A 829 -9.35 -62.64 -34.46
N ALA A 830 -10.06 -62.60 -33.35
CA ALA A 830 -11.36 -63.23 -33.16
C ALA A 830 -12.49 -62.58 -33.96
N GLY A 831 -12.42 -61.28 -34.26
CA GLY A 831 -13.47 -60.53 -34.91
C GLY A 831 -13.00 -59.64 -36.03
N PRO A 832 -12.45 -58.46 -35.84
CA PRO A 832 -12.14 -57.42 -36.83
C PRO A 832 -11.22 -57.89 -37.96
N TYR A 833 -10.37 -58.83 -37.70
CA TYR A 833 -9.48 -59.41 -38.76
C TYR A 833 -10.23 -59.99 -39.96
N ARG A 834 -11.41 -60.55 -39.75
CA ARG A 834 -12.24 -61.09 -40.83
C ARG A 834 -12.59 -60.01 -41.85
N ASP A 835 -12.95 -58.83 -41.41
CA ASP A 835 -13.28 -57.68 -42.26
C ASP A 835 -12.04 -57.16 -42.97
N VAL A 836 -10.92 -56.97 -42.22
CA VAL A 836 -9.62 -56.56 -42.78
C VAL A 836 -9.15 -57.55 -43.82
N ARG A 837 -9.28 -58.87 -43.58
CA ARG A 837 -8.98 -59.94 -44.55
C ARG A 837 -9.86 -59.83 -45.76
N ALA A 838 -11.17 -59.72 -45.62
CA ALA A 838 -12.11 -59.61 -46.75
C ALA A 838 -11.77 -58.42 -47.62
N GLN A 839 -11.48 -57.27 -47.06
CA GLN A 839 -11.15 -56.06 -47.79
C GLN A 839 -9.78 -56.12 -48.49
N LEU A 840 -8.76 -56.65 -47.84
CA LEU A 840 -7.39 -56.58 -48.33
C LEU A 840 -7.00 -57.75 -49.15
N ARG A 841 -7.65 -58.93 -49.04
CA ARG A 841 -7.38 -60.10 -49.86
C ARG A 841 -7.58 -59.84 -51.38
N GLY A 842 -8.61 -59.11 -51.72
CA GLY A 842 -8.86 -58.72 -53.11
C GLY A 842 -7.83 -57.75 -53.66
N ARG A 843 -7.38 -56.82 -52.82
CA ARG A 843 -6.42 -55.76 -53.19
C ARG A 843 -4.97 -56.27 -53.27
N TYR A 844 -4.61 -57.21 -52.37
CA TYR A 844 -3.26 -57.77 -52.25
C TYR A 844 -3.26 -59.31 -52.33
N PRO A 845 -3.67 -59.91 -53.47
CA PRO A 845 -3.84 -61.38 -53.66
C PRO A 845 -2.52 -62.14 -53.56
N LYS A 846 -1.38 -61.46 -53.77
CA LYS A 846 -0.05 -62.10 -53.69
C LYS A 846 0.47 -62.21 -52.20
N HIS A 847 -0.22 -61.63 -51.24
CA HIS A 847 0.13 -61.75 -49.81
C HIS A 847 -0.72 -62.80 -49.15
N PRO A 848 -0.22 -63.46 -48.06
CA PRO A 848 -1.02 -64.47 -47.35
C PRO A 848 -2.12 -63.78 -46.50
N TRP A 849 -3.35 -64.35 -46.60
CA TRP A 849 -4.52 -63.95 -45.86
C TRP A 849 -5.22 -65.18 -45.23
N PRO A 850 -4.59 -65.88 -44.28
CA PRO A 850 -5.11 -67.10 -43.68
C PRO A 850 -6.47 -66.88 -43.02
N GLU A 851 -7.21 -67.95 -42.82
CA GLU A 851 -8.45 -67.91 -42.03
C GLU A 851 -8.15 -67.97 -40.56
N ASP A 852 -7.11 -68.65 -40.19
CA ASP A 852 -6.58 -68.72 -38.90
C ASP A 852 -5.20 -67.99 -38.86
N PRO A 853 -5.19 -66.71 -38.38
CA PRO A 853 -3.99 -65.88 -38.30
C PRO A 853 -3.09 -66.28 -37.12
N LEU A 854 -3.63 -66.99 -36.11
CA LEU A 854 -2.87 -67.40 -34.92
C LEU A 854 -1.89 -68.54 -35.21
N HIS A 855 -2.25 -69.50 -36.12
CA HIS A 855 -1.39 -70.60 -36.50
C HIS A 855 -0.67 -70.34 -37.81
N ALA A 856 -0.79 -69.18 -38.39
CA ALA A 856 -0.12 -68.82 -39.62
C ALA A 856 1.33 -68.35 -39.39
N GLU A 857 2.24 -68.67 -40.26
CA GLU A 857 3.62 -68.24 -40.22
C GLU A 857 3.70 -66.73 -40.52
N PRO A 858 4.32 -65.94 -39.60
CA PRO A 858 4.55 -64.52 -39.84
C PRO A 858 5.54 -64.32 -41.00
N THR A 859 5.26 -63.30 -41.83
CA THR A 859 6.08 -63.11 -43.04
C THR A 859 6.23 -61.66 -43.45
N ASN A 860 7.41 -61.32 -43.96
CA ASN A 860 7.74 -60.02 -44.58
C ASN A 860 7.54 -60.06 -46.14
N ARG A 861 7.27 -61.24 -46.74
CA ARG A 861 7.35 -61.48 -48.19
C ARG A 861 5.98 -61.85 -48.79
N ALA A 862 5.78 -61.50 -50.01
CA ALA A 862 4.67 -62.06 -50.80
C ALA A 862 4.84 -63.54 -51.01
N LYS A 863 3.73 -64.29 -51.31
CA LYS A 863 3.79 -65.72 -51.69
C LYS A 863 4.73 -65.92 -52.87
N ARG A 864 5.67 -66.87 -52.76
CA ARG A 864 6.41 -67.34 -53.95
C ARG A 864 5.41 -67.87 -54.93
N ARG A 865 5.51 -67.52 -56.25
CA ARG A 865 4.82 -68.22 -57.31
C ARG A 865 5.31 -69.68 -57.33
N GLY A 866 4.43 -70.56 -56.94
CA GLY A 866 4.60 -71.97 -57.28
C GLY A 866 4.32 -72.20 -58.69
#